data_60234113563c6d87a2f85be3c20b9074
#
_entry.id   60234113563c6d87a2f85be3c20b9074
#
_cell.length_a   1.000
_cell.length_b   1.000
_cell.length_c   1.000
_cell.angle_alpha   90.00
_cell.angle_beta   90.00
_cell.angle_gamma   90.00
#
_symmetry.space_group_name_H-M   'P 1'
#
loop_
_entity.id
_entity.type
_entity.pdbx_description
1 polymer ?
#
loop_
_entity_poly.entity_id
_entity_poly.type
_entity_poly.pdbx_seq_one_letter_code
_entity_poly.pdbx_strand_id
1 'polypeptide(L)'
;MGRHRRPDHDDSADALSVEELSKKSSTEDVGDGPDSADRSGHEAGVEYPEAGPEPPERPDDDGYADQGYFPVDQDRDTAGGESASSPAEFAGGAADEYPDFPPRQPSPPGSEPPTAPSHPFRPGHRGLAEWQGGHRSAGGRRGVSIGLIVALVAVVVVVGTVILWSFFGDALSNRGHTAAARCVGGNETVAVIADPSIADHVQQFAESYSASAGPVGDHCMSVSVKQAGSDAVLNGFAGKWPADLGGQPALWIPGSSISAARLAGAAGQKAITDSRSLVTSPVLLAVRPELQSALTNQTWAALPALQTNPNSLAGLNLPAWGSLRLALPTKANGDTVFLAGEAVAAASAPAGAPPTQGSGAVRTLIGAQPKLADNTLTEAMNALLKPGDAAAVPAAPVHAVITTEQQLFQRGQSLPDAKGALGSWLPSGPVPVADYPTVLLSGSWLSKEQTEAASEFARFMRKPEQLAKLAQAGFRVNGVKPPSSAVTSFAALPPALSVGDDAARVKLADAMNAPSNGVAATIMLDQSLPIDEGGKTRLANVIAALQDKIKAMPPNSVMGLWTFDGHEGRSEVGTGPLADPVNGQPRSAALLAALDKQYSSNGGAVSFTTLRIIYGDMLANYRAGQTNSVLVITGGPHTDQSLDGPGLQDFIRRSADPAKPIAVNVIDFGADPDRATWEAVAQLSGGSYQNLATSATPDLATAINTYLS
;
A
#
# COMPACT_ATOMS: atom_id res chain seq x y z
N MET A 1 51.18 -37.21 27.56
CA MET A 1 50.96 -37.31 28.99
C MET A 1 49.58 -36.75 29.25
N GLY A 2 48.61 -37.51 29.49
CA GLY A 2 48.06 -38.44 30.42
C GLY A 2 46.59 -38.03 30.46
N ARG A 3 45.65 -38.74 29.88
CA ARG A 3 44.88 -39.92 30.34
C ARG A 3 44.14 -39.66 31.67
N HIS A 4 42.83 -39.67 31.58
CA HIS A 4 41.88 -40.56 32.30
C HIS A 4 40.51 -39.83 32.39
N ARG A 5 39.38 -40.34 32.19
CA ARG A 5 38.65 -41.61 32.03
C ARG A 5 37.19 -41.26 32.35
N ARG A 6 36.27 -41.76 31.50
CA ARG A 6 34.87 -42.02 31.84
C ARG A 6 34.73 -43.02 32.97
N PRO A 7 33.60 -43.15 33.63
CA PRO A 7 32.78 -44.29 33.26
C PRO A 7 31.27 -44.02 33.02
N ASP A 8 30.74 -44.95 32.24
CA ASP A 8 29.36 -45.25 31.92
C ASP A 8 28.64 -45.92 33.12
N HIS A 9 27.33 -45.88 33.12
CA HIS A 9 26.35 -46.95 33.43
C HIS A 9 24.97 -46.34 33.10
N ASP A 10 24.25 -46.81 32.05
CA ASP A 10 23.38 -47.99 31.88
C ASP A 10 22.30 -48.11 32.96
N ASP A 11 21.06 -48.08 32.55
CA ASP A 11 20.05 -49.09 32.39
C ASP A 11 18.65 -48.43 32.21
N SER A 12 18.03 -48.60 31.09
CA SER A 12 17.01 -49.62 30.70
C SER A 12 15.58 -49.38 31.17
N ALA A 13 14.70 -49.31 30.17
CA ALA A 13 13.36 -49.86 30.03
C ALA A 13 12.24 -49.28 30.92
N ASP A 14 11.13 -48.81 30.39
CA ASP A 14 10.09 -49.65 29.79
C ASP A 14 9.05 -48.80 29.04
N ALA A 15 8.70 -49.24 27.88
CA ALA A 15 7.53 -48.90 27.12
C ALA A 15 6.31 -49.62 27.66
N LEU A 16 5.17 -48.96 27.82
CA LEU A 16 3.89 -49.63 27.74
C LEU A 16 2.83 -48.65 27.19
N SER A 17 2.42 -48.96 25.97
CA SER A 17 1.14 -48.67 25.39
C SER A 17 0.03 -49.49 26.06
N VAL A 18 -1.11 -48.91 26.35
CA VAL A 18 -2.36 -49.67 26.45
C VAL A 18 -3.49 -48.87 25.82
N GLU A 19 -3.96 -49.49 24.77
CA GLU A 19 -5.21 -49.34 24.06
C GLU A 19 -6.36 -49.93 24.91
N GLU A 20 -7.57 -49.44 24.64
CA GLU A 20 -8.88 -50.04 24.90
C GLU A 20 -9.34 -50.37 26.33
N LEU A 21 -10.49 -49.78 26.63
CA LEU A 21 -11.61 -50.64 27.05
C LEU A 21 -12.96 -49.92 26.81
N SER A 22 -13.60 -50.48 25.84
CA SER A 22 -15.01 -50.29 25.47
C SER A 22 -15.87 -51.25 26.31
N LYS A 23 -17.11 -50.83 26.56
CA LYS A 23 -18.34 -51.63 26.71
C LYS A 23 -18.85 -52.04 28.08
N LYS A 24 -20.16 -51.91 28.09
CA LYS A 24 -21.25 -52.66 28.78
C LYS A 24 -21.72 -52.04 30.10
N SER A 25 -23.01 -51.97 30.40
CA SER A 25 -24.24 -52.64 29.94
C SER A 25 -25.41 -51.89 30.51
N SER A 26 -26.48 -51.71 29.77
CA SER A 26 -27.69 -52.56 29.73
C SER A 26 -28.60 -52.47 30.96
N THR A 27 -29.78 -52.11 30.62
CA THR A 27 -31.12 -52.72 30.74
C THR A 27 -31.82 -52.31 32.02
N GLU A 28 -33.06 -52.07 32.11
CA GLU A 28 -34.37 -52.50 31.65
C GLU A 28 -35.35 -51.54 32.28
N ASP A 29 -36.59 -51.36 32.06
CA ASP A 29 -37.58 -51.89 31.11
C ASP A 29 -38.92 -51.19 31.42
N VAL A 30 -39.81 -51.12 30.46
CA VAL A 30 -41.27 -51.28 30.50
C VAL A 30 -42.11 -50.19 31.17
N GLY A 31 -43.00 -49.53 30.49
CA GLY A 31 -44.34 -49.92 30.25
C GLY A 31 -45.22 -48.74 29.81
N ASP A 32 -45.80 -49.02 28.71
CA ASP A 32 -47.20 -48.93 28.28
C ASP A 32 -47.92 -47.58 28.36
N GLY A 33 -48.38 -47.16 27.16
CA GLY A 33 -49.56 -46.36 26.95
C GLY A 33 -50.84 -47.15 27.19
N PRO A 34 -52.05 -46.73 26.88
CA PRO A 34 -52.45 -45.95 25.73
C PRO A 34 -53.63 -44.96 25.98
N ASP A 35 -53.94 -44.28 24.94
CA ASP A 35 -55.31 -44.01 24.39
C ASP A 35 -56.18 -42.86 24.93
N SER A 36 -56.47 -42.00 24.01
CA SER A 36 -57.77 -41.56 23.47
C SER A 36 -58.67 -40.63 24.27
N ALA A 37 -59.12 -39.71 23.46
CA ALA A 37 -60.49 -39.16 23.33
C ALA A 37 -60.81 -37.85 24.10
N ASP A 38 -60.86 -36.79 23.29
CA ASP A 38 -62.13 -36.17 22.81
C ASP A 38 -63.03 -35.49 23.84
N ARG A 39 -63.34 -34.29 23.47
CA ARG A 39 -64.60 -33.54 23.67
C ARG A 39 -64.49 -32.15 24.32
N SER A 40 -64.75 -31.26 23.39
CA SER A 40 -65.81 -30.25 23.45
C SER A 40 -65.81 -29.21 24.58
N GLY A 41 -65.64 -27.98 24.15
CA GLY A 41 -66.65 -26.98 24.17
C GLY A 41 -66.84 -26.24 25.49
N HIS A 42 -66.53 -24.97 25.44
CA HIS A 42 -67.52 -23.96 25.86
C HIS A 42 -67.03 -22.56 25.51
N GLU A 43 -67.90 -21.86 24.73
CA GLU A 43 -67.94 -20.42 24.61
C GLU A 43 -68.32 -19.80 25.92
N ALA A 44 -67.68 -18.65 26.18
CA ALA A 44 -68.20 -17.49 26.89
C ALA A 44 -67.20 -16.37 26.65
N GLY A 45 -67.42 -15.34 25.97
CA GLY A 45 -68.49 -14.39 25.90
C GLY A 45 -68.51 -13.47 27.10
N VAL A 46 -67.74 -12.33 27.13
CA VAL A 46 -67.97 -11.15 27.92
C VAL A 46 -67.21 -10.00 27.24
N GLU A 47 -67.87 -9.15 26.53
CA GLU A 47 -68.48 -7.88 26.90
C GLU A 47 -67.49 -6.71 26.99
N TYR A 48 -67.52 -5.84 25.99
CA TYR A 48 -67.01 -4.48 26.00
C TYR A 48 -67.89 -3.60 26.89
N PRO A 49 -67.35 -2.57 27.56
CA PRO A 49 -68.12 -1.37 27.74
C PRO A 49 -67.60 -0.20 26.96
N GLU A 50 -68.61 0.51 26.45
CA GLU A 50 -68.62 1.72 25.65
C GLU A 50 -68.01 2.96 26.31
N ALA A 51 -67.65 3.76 25.39
CA ALA A 51 -67.50 5.19 25.23
C ALA A 51 -67.91 6.17 26.33
N GLY A 52 -67.10 7.20 26.46
CA GLY A 52 -67.45 8.60 26.59
C GLY A 52 -66.70 9.35 27.71
N PRO A 53 -66.68 10.67 27.67
CA PRO A 53 -67.13 11.63 26.67
C PRO A 53 -66.08 12.66 26.20
N GLU A 54 -66.41 13.38 25.15
CA GLU A 54 -65.70 14.50 24.54
C GLU A 54 -65.45 15.71 25.46
N PRO A 55 -64.49 16.58 25.10
CA PRO A 55 -64.07 17.76 25.82
C PRO A 55 -64.98 18.99 25.48
N PRO A 56 -65.05 20.00 26.37
CA PRO A 56 -65.78 21.23 26.07
C PRO A 56 -64.95 22.27 25.37
N GLU A 57 -65.67 23.01 24.53
CA GLU A 57 -65.26 24.12 23.67
C GLU A 57 -64.76 25.35 24.46
N ARG A 58 -64.11 26.21 23.71
CA ARG A 58 -63.55 27.54 24.03
C ARG A 58 -64.58 28.51 24.63
N PRO A 59 -64.07 29.64 25.14
CA PRO A 59 -64.51 30.91 24.60
C PRO A 59 -63.38 31.82 24.12
N ASP A 60 -63.74 32.52 23.05
CA ASP A 60 -63.11 33.69 22.46
C ASP A 60 -63.06 34.86 23.47
N ASP A 61 -62.07 35.72 23.39
CA ASP A 61 -62.28 37.17 23.34
C ASP A 61 -61.00 37.96 23.05
N ASP A 62 -61.06 38.68 21.97
CA ASP A 62 -60.76 40.05 21.64
C ASP A 62 -59.55 40.78 22.23
N GLY A 63 -58.64 41.23 21.35
CA GLY A 63 -58.70 42.65 20.98
C GLY A 63 -57.36 43.39 20.93
N TYR A 64 -57.22 44.12 19.84
CA TYR A 64 -56.39 45.28 19.52
C TYR A 64 -54.99 44.99 18.95
N ALA A 65 -54.81 45.17 17.65
CA ALA A 65 -54.65 46.42 16.80
C ALA A 65 -53.33 47.18 17.16
N ASP A 66 -52.42 47.60 16.32
CA ASP A 66 -52.54 48.09 14.97
C ASP A 66 -51.18 48.45 14.38
N GLN A 67 -51.05 48.39 13.06
CA GLN A 67 -50.25 49.23 12.15
C GLN A 67 -48.73 48.96 12.10
N GLY A 68 -48.10 48.80 11.02
CA GLY A 68 -48.53 48.99 9.63
C GLY A 68 -47.34 49.17 8.74
N TYR A 69 -47.53 48.68 7.56
CA TYR A 69 -47.11 49.17 6.25
C TYR A 69 -45.73 48.83 5.67
N PHE A 70 -45.78 48.00 4.65
CA PHE A 70 -44.99 47.98 3.41
C PHE A 70 -45.25 49.25 2.55
N PRO A 71 -44.49 49.57 1.47
CA PRO A 71 -44.23 48.80 0.27
C PRO A 71 -42.83 49.00 -0.35
N VAL A 72 -42.34 48.06 -1.13
CA VAL A 72 -42.25 47.86 -2.63
C VAL A 72 -42.02 49.12 -3.45
N ASP A 73 -40.88 49.19 -4.16
CA ASP A 73 -40.70 49.22 -5.63
C ASP A 73 -39.31 49.72 -6.01
N GLN A 74 -38.65 48.95 -6.77
CA GLN A 74 -38.27 49.07 -8.21
C GLN A 74 -37.46 50.28 -8.66
N ASP A 75 -36.40 49.91 -9.32
CA ASP A 75 -35.86 50.37 -10.62
C ASP A 75 -34.82 51.49 -10.70
N ARG A 76 -33.81 51.15 -11.42
CA ARG A 76 -33.09 51.80 -12.51
C ARG A 76 -31.86 52.69 -12.25
N ASP A 77 -30.85 52.14 -12.86
CA ASP A 77 -29.91 52.73 -13.83
C ASP A 77 -28.96 53.86 -13.48
N THR A 78 -27.77 53.57 -13.95
CA THR A 78 -26.76 54.41 -14.65
C THR A 78 -25.62 55.04 -13.83
N ALA A 79 -24.47 54.57 -14.28
CA ALA A 79 -23.27 55.31 -14.73
C ALA A 79 -22.47 56.19 -13.78
N GLY A 80 -21.19 55.94 -13.78
CA GLY A 80 -20.21 56.99 -14.00
C GLY A 80 -19.33 57.39 -12.79
N GLY A 81 -18.05 57.24 -12.98
CA GLY A 81 -17.09 58.28 -12.55
C GLY A 81 -16.20 57.92 -11.36
N GLU A 82 -15.03 57.50 -11.69
CA GLU A 82 -13.70 58.11 -11.45
C GLU A 82 -13.37 58.70 -10.08
N SER A 83 -12.17 58.33 -9.70
CA SER A 83 -11.11 59.09 -9.07
C SER A 83 -10.76 58.80 -7.61
N ALA A 84 -9.59 58.21 -7.50
CA ALA A 84 -8.37 58.70 -6.83
C ALA A 84 -8.39 58.94 -5.33
N SER A 85 -7.54 58.24 -4.64
CA SER A 85 -6.32 58.74 -4.02
C SER A 85 -5.74 57.76 -2.99
N SER A 86 -4.51 57.38 -3.23
CA SER A 86 -3.50 57.06 -2.21
C SER A 86 -3.06 58.33 -1.49
N PRO A 87 -2.25 58.40 -0.43
CA PRO A 87 -1.02 57.62 -0.22
C PRO A 87 -0.59 57.35 1.24
N ALA A 88 0.52 56.72 1.36
CA ALA A 88 1.71 56.83 2.22
C ALA A 88 2.06 55.52 2.92
N GLU A 89 3.12 54.87 2.53
CA GLU A 89 4.56 55.03 2.79
C GLU A 89 5.03 54.53 4.17
N PHE A 90 5.87 53.47 4.19
CA PHE A 90 7.22 53.44 4.78
C PHE A 90 7.85 52.08 4.39
N ALA A 91 8.80 52.04 3.50
CA ALA A 91 10.25 51.93 3.61
C ALA A 91 10.72 50.72 4.44
N GLY A 92 11.50 49.78 3.96
CA GLY A 92 12.63 49.74 3.09
C GLY A 92 13.36 48.43 3.32
N GLY A 93 14.11 47.97 2.32
CA GLY A 93 15.25 47.11 2.56
C GLY A 93 15.47 45.97 1.58
N ALA A 94 16.30 46.24 0.58
CA ALA A 94 17.25 45.38 -0.12
C ALA A 94 16.71 44.24 -1.02
N ALA A 95 16.75 44.56 -2.31
CA ALA A 95 16.77 43.63 -3.44
C ALA A 95 18.18 43.08 -3.63
N ASP A 96 18.28 41.76 -3.86
CA ASP A 96 19.41 41.15 -4.57
C ASP A 96 18.98 40.78 -5.97
N GLU A 97 19.74 41.25 -6.88
CA GLU A 97 19.64 41.31 -8.32
C GLU A 97 19.89 39.93 -8.94
N TYR A 98 18.96 39.42 -9.76
CA TYR A 98 19.20 38.33 -10.72
C TYR A 98 19.30 38.93 -12.12
N PRO A 99 20.32 38.59 -12.92
CA PRO A 99 20.46 39.14 -14.28
C PRO A 99 19.50 38.42 -15.25
N ASP A 100 18.79 39.30 -15.98
CA ASP A 100 17.94 39.03 -17.13
C ASP A 100 18.75 38.42 -18.28
N PHE A 101 18.27 37.28 -18.84
CA PHE A 101 18.70 36.77 -20.14
C PHE A 101 17.70 37.20 -21.22
N PRO A 102 18.18 37.78 -22.33
CA PRO A 102 17.29 38.22 -23.41
C PRO A 102 16.74 37.04 -24.24
N PRO A 103 15.58 37.21 -24.91
CA PRO A 103 14.94 36.18 -25.68
C PRO A 103 15.69 35.88 -26.98
N ARG A 104 15.86 34.58 -27.28
CA ARG A 104 16.44 34.09 -28.55
C ARG A 104 15.51 34.39 -29.72
N GLN A 105 16.04 35.11 -30.70
CA GLN A 105 15.45 35.24 -32.02
C GLN A 105 15.62 33.93 -32.87
N PRO A 106 14.70 33.63 -33.78
CA PRO A 106 14.82 32.47 -34.66
C PRO A 106 15.84 32.71 -35.79
N SER A 107 16.69 31.73 -36.04
CA SER A 107 17.66 31.73 -37.16
C SER A 107 16.97 31.32 -38.48
N PRO A 108 17.38 31.87 -39.60
CA PRO A 108 16.88 31.51 -40.94
C PRO A 108 17.51 30.21 -41.45
N PRO A 109 16.88 29.53 -42.44
CA PRO A 109 17.33 28.26 -42.97
C PRO A 109 18.37 28.42 -44.07
N GLY A 110 19.32 27.47 -44.14
CA GLY A 110 20.07 27.15 -45.35
C GLY A 110 21.55 27.41 -45.34
N SER A 111 22.29 26.32 -45.28
CA SER A 111 23.37 26.04 -46.22
C SER A 111 23.95 24.64 -45.93
N GLU A 112 23.91 23.80 -46.97
CA GLU A 112 24.53 22.49 -47.05
C GLU A 112 26.07 22.58 -46.98
N PRO A 113 26.74 21.54 -46.43
CA PRO A 113 28.19 21.39 -46.54
C PRO A 113 28.57 20.77 -47.88
N PRO A 114 29.74 21.11 -48.45
CA PRO A 114 30.15 20.70 -49.78
C PRO A 114 30.58 19.23 -49.85
N THR A 115 30.10 18.55 -50.88
CA THR A 115 30.45 17.21 -51.33
C THR A 115 31.88 17.17 -51.87
N ALA A 116 32.67 16.20 -51.42
CA ALA A 116 33.94 15.81 -52.03
C ALA A 116 33.70 14.96 -53.31
N PRO A 117 34.54 15.07 -54.33
CA PRO A 117 34.29 14.44 -55.62
C PRO A 117 34.67 12.96 -55.64
N SER A 118 33.74 12.16 -56.11
CA SER A 118 33.96 10.78 -56.52
C SER A 118 34.60 10.69 -57.91
N HIS A 119 35.64 9.94 -58.03
CA HIS A 119 36.16 9.54 -59.33
C HIS A 119 35.62 8.15 -59.71
N PRO A 120 35.23 7.98 -60.98
CA PRO A 120 34.62 6.74 -61.42
C PRO A 120 35.71 5.76 -61.97
N PHE A 121 35.63 4.52 -61.55
CA PHE A 121 36.28 3.40 -62.25
C PHE A 121 35.39 2.94 -63.40
N ARG A 122 36.00 2.82 -64.58
CA ARG A 122 35.40 2.21 -65.74
C ARG A 122 36.27 1.02 -66.20
N PRO A 123 35.66 -0.11 -66.56
CA PRO A 123 36.40 -1.34 -66.95
C PRO A 123 36.78 -1.29 -68.38
N GLY A 124 38.00 -1.77 -68.70
CA GLY A 124 38.55 -1.93 -70.07
C GLY A 124 38.94 -3.36 -70.32
N HIS A 125 38.47 -3.87 -71.40
CA HIS A 125 38.57 -5.20 -71.93
C HIS A 125 39.90 -5.55 -72.57
N ARG A 126 40.23 -6.86 -72.56
CA ARG A 126 40.82 -7.72 -73.62
C ARG A 126 42.20 -7.40 -74.11
N GLY A 127 42.99 -8.45 -74.17
CA GLY A 127 44.13 -8.62 -75.12
C GLY A 127 44.91 -9.89 -74.86
N LEU A 128 44.48 -10.97 -75.49
CA LEU A 128 45.29 -12.16 -75.75
C LEU A 128 46.50 -11.79 -76.60
N ALA A 129 47.68 -12.24 -76.27
CA ALA A 129 48.72 -12.53 -77.19
C ALA A 129 49.67 -13.57 -76.60
N GLU A 130 49.65 -14.71 -77.24
CA GLU A 130 50.57 -15.79 -77.26
C GLU A 130 51.92 -15.31 -77.80
N TRP A 131 53.04 -15.74 -77.19
CA TRP A 131 54.30 -15.97 -77.88
C TRP A 131 55.05 -17.10 -77.20
N GLN A 132 55.28 -18.11 -78.05
CA GLN A 132 56.13 -19.28 -77.83
C GLN A 132 57.61 -18.90 -77.95
N GLY A 133 58.46 -19.71 -77.36
CA GLY A 133 59.79 -20.00 -77.76
C GLY A 133 60.92 -19.69 -76.82
N GLY A 134 61.42 -20.67 -76.16
CA GLY A 134 62.62 -21.35 -76.57
C GLY A 134 63.82 -21.19 -75.63
N HIS A 135 64.29 -22.33 -75.15
CA HIS A 135 65.67 -22.75 -74.82
C HIS A 135 66.27 -22.41 -73.41
N ARG A 136 66.36 -23.49 -72.66
CA ARG A 136 67.49 -24.05 -71.88
C ARG A 136 68.57 -23.09 -71.33
N SER A 137 68.68 -23.10 -70.01
CA SER A 137 69.94 -23.60 -69.38
C SER A 137 69.76 -23.81 -67.87
N ALA A 138 70.43 -24.82 -67.41
CA ALA A 138 70.46 -25.31 -66.03
C ALA A 138 71.14 -24.33 -65.07
N GLY A 139 70.62 -24.12 -63.92
CA GLY A 139 71.24 -23.40 -62.83
C GLY A 139 70.38 -23.58 -61.58
N GLY A 140 70.73 -24.53 -60.73
CA GLY A 140 70.03 -24.84 -59.51
C GLY A 140 70.01 -23.65 -58.53
N ARG A 141 68.83 -23.20 -58.24
CA ARG A 141 68.58 -22.41 -57.01
C ARG A 141 67.44 -23.04 -56.25
N ARG A 142 67.73 -23.41 -55.01
CA ARG A 142 66.78 -23.95 -54.05
C ARG A 142 65.64 -22.92 -53.85
N GLY A 143 64.49 -23.14 -54.43
CA GLY A 143 63.27 -22.42 -54.20
C GLY A 143 62.77 -22.77 -52.84
N VAL A 144 62.72 -21.77 -51.94
CA VAL A 144 62.00 -21.88 -50.67
C VAL A 144 60.56 -22.10 -51.08
N SER A 145 59.96 -23.23 -50.67
CA SER A 145 58.58 -23.56 -50.96
C SER A 145 57.65 -22.50 -50.38
N ILE A 146 56.64 -22.05 -51.13
CA ILE A 146 55.60 -21.11 -50.70
C ILE A 146 54.97 -21.57 -49.36
N GLY A 147 54.91 -22.88 -49.09
CA GLY A 147 54.46 -23.44 -47.84
C GLY A 147 55.32 -23.04 -46.62
N LEU A 148 56.66 -22.87 -46.84
CA LEU A 148 57.55 -22.44 -45.75
C LEU A 148 57.42 -20.94 -45.47
N ILE A 149 57.10 -20.10 -46.46
CA ILE A 149 56.80 -18.68 -46.29
C ILE A 149 55.45 -18.51 -45.59
N VAL A 150 54.43 -19.26 -45.97
CA VAL A 150 53.10 -19.25 -45.31
C VAL A 150 53.22 -19.74 -43.87
N ALA A 151 54.01 -20.79 -43.62
CA ALA A 151 54.27 -21.27 -42.25
C ALA A 151 54.96 -20.22 -41.35
N LEU A 152 55.98 -19.51 -41.98
CA LEU A 152 56.73 -18.48 -41.27
C LEU A 152 55.86 -17.24 -40.98
N VAL A 153 55.00 -16.84 -41.92
CA VAL A 153 54.00 -15.76 -41.71
C VAL A 153 52.98 -16.16 -40.65
N ALA A 154 52.48 -17.39 -40.66
CA ALA A 154 51.57 -17.90 -39.62
C ALA A 154 52.23 -17.88 -38.22
N VAL A 155 53.48 -18.30 -38.11
CA VAL A 155 54.22 -18.24 -36.84
C VAL A 155 54.44 -16.79 -36.39
N VAL A 156 54.77 -15.86 -37.29
CA VAL A 156 54.91 -14.43 -36.97
C VAL A 156 53.57 -13.82 -36.51
N VAL A 157 52.48 -14.19 -37.16
CA VAL A 157 51.13 -13.74 -36.73
C VAL A 157 50.76 -14.33 -35.38
N VAL A 158 51.01 -15.60 -35.12
CA VAL A 158 50.74 -16.22 -33.81
C VAL A 158 51.63 -15.62 -32.70
N VAL A 159 52.91 -15.47 -32.98
CA VAL A 159 53.85 -14.82 -32.04
C VAL A 159 53.49 -13.35 -31.83
N GLY A 160 53.11 -12.63 -32.87
CA GLY A 160 52.62 -11.25 -32.80
C GLY A 160 51.35 -11.13 -32.00
N THR A 161 50.37 -12.04 -32.15
CA THR A 161 49.13 -12.07 -31.35
C THR A 161 49.41 -12.45 -29.92
N VAL A 162 50.28 -13.38 -29.62
CA VAL A 162 50.70 -13.73 -28.26
C VAL A 162 51.44 -12.58 -27.56
N ILE A 163 52.30 -11.90 -28.29
CA ILE A 163 53.03 -10.70 -27.80
C ILE A 163 52.02 -9.55 -27.57
N LEU A 164 51.08 -9.31 -28.48
CA LEU A 164 50.05 -8.31 -28.29
C LEU A 164 49.14 -8.66 -27.07
N TRP A 165 48.79 -9.92 -26.94
CA TRP A 165 47.98 -10.37 -25.79
C TRP A 165 48.73 -10.26 -24.45
N SER A 166 50.03 -10.58 -24.42
CA SER A 166 50.85 -10.37 -23.23
C SER A 166 51.03 -8.87 -22.92
N PHE A 167 51.23 -8.02 -23.91
CA PHE A 167 51.29 -6.56 -23.73
C PHE A 167 49.95 -5.96 -23.30
N PHE A 168 48.81 -6.43 -23.82
CA PHE A 168 47.50 -6.01 -23.33
C PHE A 168 47.20 -6.57 -21.93
N GLY A 169 47.60 -7.80 -21.64
CA GLY A 169 47.49 -8.38 -20.29
C GLY A 169 48.33 -7.62 -19.28
N ASP A 170 49.59 -7.30 -19.62
CA ASP A 170 50.48 -6.52 -18.76
C ASP A 170 50.04 -5.05 -18.63
N ALA A 171 49.46 -4.45 -19.67
CA ALA A 171 48.94 -3.09 -19.62
C ALA A 171 47.66 -3.00 -18.73
N LEU A 172 46.82 -4.06 -18.74
CA LEU A 172 45.64 -4.16 -17.85
C LEU A 172 46.04 -4.47 -16.41
N SER A 173 47.03 -5.39 -16.19
CA SER A 173 47.54 -5.68 -14.84
C SER A 173 48.30 -4.49 -14.25
N ASN A 174 49.10 -3.77 -15.07
CA ASN A 174 49.79 -2.56 -14.65
C ASN A 174 48.83 -1.40 -14.34
N ARG A 175 47.67 -1.29 -15.02
CA ARG A 175 46.63 -0.34 -14.64
C ARG A 175 45.98 -0.70 -13.30
N GLY A 176 45.77 -1.99 -13.03
CA GLY A 176 45.28 -2.47 -11.73
C GLY A 176 46.29 -2.21 -10.60
N HIS A 177 47.58 -2.47 -10.85
CA HIS A 177 48.68 -2.18 -9.88
C HIS A 177 48.90 -0.67 -9.69
N THR A 178 48.74 0.15 -10.75
CA THR A 178 48.89 1.60 -10.62
C THR A 178 47.69 2.24 -9.91
N ALA A 179 46.50 1.66 -10.04
CA ALA A 179 45.31 2.08 -9.26
C ALA A 179 45.45 1.68 -7.80
N ALA A 180 45.89 0.44 -7.50
CA ALA A 180 46.20 -0.03 -6.15
C ALA A 180 47.29 0.79 -5.46
N ALA A 181 48.25 1.28 -6.24
CA ALA A 181 49.31 2.17 -5.69
C ALA A 181 48.81 3.59 -5.36
N ARG A 182 47.59 3.97 -5.78
CA ARG A 182 46.96 5.28 -5.49
C ARG A 182 46.01 5.25 -4.31
N CYS A 183 45.69 4.08 -3.75
CA CYS A 183 44.81 3.95 -2.61
C CYS A 183 45.60 4.11 -1.29
N VAL A 184 46.21 5.27 -1.12
CA VAL A 184 47.10 5.58 0.02
C VAL A 184 46.28 5.63 1.32
N GLY A 185 45.01 6.00 1.23
CA GLY A 185 44.04 6.02 2.34
C GLY A 185 43.48 4.64 2.70
N GLY A 186 43.77 3.60 1.89
CA GLY A 186 43.34 2.23 2.14
C GLY A 186 42.07 1.83 1.36
N ASN A 187 41.41 0.77 1.83
CA ASN A 187 40.16 0.26 1.23
C ASN A 187 38.96 0.65 2.10
N GLU A 188 37.92 1.17 1.46
CA GLU A 188 36.62 1.43 2.08
C GLU A 188 35.50 0.66 1.41
N THR A 189 34.45 0.34 2.17
CA THR A 189 33.27 -0.34 1.67
C THR A 189 32.05 0.59 1.71
N VAL A 190 31.40 0.71 0.56
CA VAL A 190 30.10 1.37 0.44
C VAL A 190 29.00 0.35 0.70
N ALA A 191 28.24 0.53 1.76
CA ALA A 191 27.08 -0.32 2.03
C ALA A 191 25.89 0.12 1.16
N VAL A 192 25.28 -0.86 0.49
CA VAL A 192 24.09 -0.70 -0.33
C VAL A 192 23.04 -1.68 0.15
N ILE A 193 21.81 -1.23 0.33
CA ILE A 193 20.68 -2.11 0.57
C ILE A 193 19.72 -2.02 -0.62
N ALA A 194 19.24 -3.18 -1.08
CA ALA A 194 18.32 -3.26 -2.20
C ALA A 194 17.11 -4.15 -1.88
N ASP A 195 15.96 -3.80 -2.46
CA ASP A 195 14.76 -4.62 -2.44
C ASP A 195 15.07 -6.03 -2.98
N PRO A 196 14.54 -7.10 -2.36
CA PRO A 196 14.83 -8.48 -2.76
C PRO A 196 14.60 -8.79 -4.24
N SER A 197 13.65 -8.12 -4.88
CA SER A 197 13.32 -8.36 -6.30
C SER A 197 14.39 -7.86 -7.28
N ILE A 198 15.27 -6.92 -6.86
CA ILE A 198 16.33 -6.35 -7.69
C ILE A 198 17.74 -6.64 -7.14
N ALA A 199 17.86 -7.10 -5.89
CA ALA A 199 19.12 -7.19 -5.16
C ALA A 199 20.20 -8.02 -5.87
N ASP A 200 19.85 -9.16 -6.46
CA ASP A 200 20.81 -10.01 -7.18
C ASP A 200 21.45 -9.31 -8.38
N HIS A 201 20.70 -8.48 -9.08
CA HIS A 201 21.22 -7.68 -10.19
C HIS A 201 22.11 -6.54 -9.68
N VAL A 202 21.70 -5.89 -8.58
CA VAL A 202 22.50 -4.84 -7.94
C VAL A 202 23.82 -5.41 -7.43
N GLN A 203 23.85 -6.64 -6.88
CA GLN A 203 25.04 -7.35 -6.47
C GLN A 203 25.99 -7.59 -7.65
N GLN A 204 25.49 -8.09 -8.78
CA GLN A 204 26.31 -8.28 -9.99
C GLN A 204 26.88 -6.97 -10.54
N PHE A 205 26.10 -5.88 -10.43
CA PHE A 205 26.58 -4.55 -10.79
C PHE A 205 27.65 -4.03 -9.81
N ALA A 206 27.51 -4.30 -8.54
CA ALA A 206 28.46 -3.95 -7.51
C ALA A 206 29.81 -4.64 -7.73
N GLU A 207 29.80 -5.93 -8.06
CA GLU A 207 31.01 -6.70 -8.45
C GLU A 207 31.69 -6.11 -9.68
N SER A 208 30.90 -5.82 -10.74
CA SER A 208 31.42 -5.22 -11.98
C SER A 208 31.97 -3.80 -11.77
N TYR A 209 31.31 -3.02 -10.93
CA TYR A 209 31.75 -1.67 -10.56
C TYR A 209 33.04 -1.72 -9.74
N SER A 210 33.08 -2.51 -8.70
CA SER A 210 34.25 -2.64 -7.81
C SER A 210 35.50 -3.13 -8.53
N ALA A 211 35.32 -3.96 -9.58
CA ALA A 211 36.43 -4.44 -10.42
C ALA A 211 36.97 -3.38 -11.40
N SER A 212 36.18 -2.36 -11.74
CA SER A 212 36.50 -1.37 -12.79
C SER A 212 36.59 0.07 -12.32
N ALA A 213 36.13 0.36 -11.10
CA ALA A 213 36.14 1.71 -10.52
C ALA A 213 37.56 2.17 -10.21
N GLY A 214 37.83 3.44 -10.47
CA GLY A 214 39.04 4.11 -9.97
C GLY A 214 38.92 4.40 -8.48
N PRO A 215 40.02 4.84 -7.83
CA PRO A 215 39.96 5.32 -6.45
C PRO A 215 39.10 6.59 -6.37
N VAL A 216 38.37 6.72 -5.26
CA VAL A 216 37.63 7.94 -4.88
C VAL A 216 38.44 8.65 -3.81
N GLY A 217 38.89 9.86 -4.08
CA GLY A 217 39.90 10.52 -3.26
C GLY A 217 41.22 9.71 -3.26
N ASP A 218 41.64 9.27 -2.10
CA ASP A 218 42.81 8.39 -1.89
C ASP A 218 42.45 6.97 -1.45
N HIS A 219 41.12 6.59 -1.49
CA HIS A 219 40.60 5.29 -1.09
C HIS A 219 40.22 4.41 -2.30
N CYS A 220 40.49 3.12 -2.23
CA CYS A 220 39.90 2.10 -3.10
C CYS A 220 38.53 1.73 -2.56
N MET A 221 37.49 1.94 -3.37
CA MET A 221 36.13 1.70 -2.97
C MET A 221 35.63 0.33 -3.46
N SER A 222 35.00 -0.41 -2.54
CA SER A 222 34.25 -1.62 -2.86
C SER A 222 32.78 -1.43 -2.49
N VAL A 223 31.87 -2.02 -3.26
CA VAL A 223 30.43 -1.95 -2.99
C VAL A 223 29.95 -3.28 -2.42
N SER A 224 29.33 -3.25 -1.24
CA SER A 224 28.71 -4.42 -0.60
C SER A 224 27.19 -4.25 -0.62
N VAL A 225 26.50 -5.21 -1.23
CA VAL A 225 25.04 -5.19 -1.35
C VAL A 225 24.41 -6.16 -0.36
N LYS A 226 23.38 -5.69 0.34
CA LYS A 226 22.53 -6.51 1.20
C LYS A 226 21.10 -6.42 0.72
N GLN A 227 20.42 -7.57 0.61
CA GLN A 227 18.98 -7.56 0.34
C GLN A 227 18.18 -7.33 1.63
N ALA A 228 17.22 -6.44 1.61
CA ALA A 228 16.25 -6.27 2.69
C ALA A 228 14.95 -5.65 2.18
N GLY A 229 13.82 -6.05 2.76
CA GLY A 229 12.56 -5.34 2.57
C GLY A 229 12.59 -3.96 3.20
N SER A 230 11.83 -3.03 2.63
CA SER A 230 11.84 -1.62 3.02
C SER A 230 11.52 -1.37 4.49
N ASP A 231 10.61 -2.15 5.09
CA ASP A 231 10.25 -1.99 6.51
C ASP A 231 11.42 -2.31 7.46
N ALA A 232 12.29 -3.28 7.12
CA ALA A 232 13.47 -3.58 7.92
C ALA A 232 14.46 -2.41 7.94
N VAL A 233 14.62 -1.73 6.79
CA VAL A 233 15.47 -0.54 6.65
C VAL A 233 14.88 0.63 7.43
N LEU A 234 13.59 0.89 7.29
CA LEU A 234 12.88 1.97 8.01
C LEU A 234 12.97 1.79 9.52
N ASN A 235 12.74 0.56 10.02
CA ASN A 235 12.86 0.24 11.44
C ASN A 235 14.30 0.42 11.96
N GLY A 236 15.30 0.12 11.12
CA GLY A 236 16.71 0.37 11.42
C GLY A 236 17.02 1.86 11.59
N PHE A 237 16.43 2.73 10.74
CA PHE A 237 16.61 4.18 10.85
C PHE A 237 15.78 4.81 11.98
N ALA A 238 14.64 4.25 12.31
CA ALA A 238 13.80 4.73 13.42
C ALA A 238 14.33 4.33 14.80
N GLY A 239 15.16 3.28 14.88
CA GLY A 239 15.69 2.73 16.11
C GLY A 239 17.21 2.49 16.07
N LYS A 240 17.64 1.39 16.67
CA LYS A 240 19.03 0.93 16.58
C LYS A 240 19.22 0.14 15.29
N TRP A 241 20.25 0.50 14.51
CA TRP A 241 20.58 -0.21 13.27
C TRP A 241 20.89 -1.70 13.53
N PRO A 242 20.19 -2.63 12.85
CA PRO A 242 20.35 -4.07 13.07
C PRO A 242 21.67 -4.58 12.46
N ALA A 243 22.39 -5.41 13.19
CA ALA A 243 23.68 -5.96 12.74
C ALA A 243 23.55 -6.91 11.53
N ASP A 244 22.42 -7.58 11.39
CA ASP A 244 22.11 -8.49 10.28
C ASP A 244 21.91 -7.76 8.94
N LEU A 245 21.60 -6.47 8.97
CA LEU A 245 21.58 -5.60 7.77
C LEU A 245 22.96 -5.12 7.34
N GLY A 246 24.03 -5.44 8.11
CA GLY A 246 25.40 -5.00 7.83
C GLY A 246 25.62 -3.54 8.17
N GLY A 247 26.50 -2.86 7.42
CA GLY A 247 26.74 -1.43 7.59
C GLY A 247 25.53 -0.59 7.23
N GLN A 248 25.36 0.55 7.90
CA GLN A 248 24.34 1.52 7.57
C GLN A 248 24.57 2.03 6.14
N PRO A 249 23.55 2.03 5.24
CA PRO A 249 23.78 2.21 3.82
C PRO A 249 24.10 3.66 3.43
N ALA A 250 24.92 3.81 2.38
CA ALA A 250 25.10 5.07 1.64
C ALA A 250 24.12 5.18 0.47
N LEU A 251 23.64 4.03 -0.04
CA LEU A 251 22.67 3.93 -1.12
C LEU A 251 21.61 2.90 -0.76
N TRP A 252 20.36 3.28 -0.88
CA TRP A 252 19.21 2.38 -0.70
C TRP A 252 18.37 2.32 -1.98
N ILE A 253 17.93 1.11 -2.34
CA ILE A 253 17.07 0.87 -3.51
C ILE A 253 15.81 0.12 -3.02
N PRO A 254 14.80 0.83 -2.48
CA PRO A 254 13.51 0.23 -2.13
C PRO A 254 12.73 -0.19 -3.36
N GLY A 255 11.67 -0.95 -3.17
CA GLY A 255 10.74 -1.33 -4.25
C GLY A 255 9.98 -0.14 -4.82
N SER A 256 9.75 0.92 -4.02
CA SER A 256 9.09 2.13 -4.49
C SER A 256 9.50 3.40 -3.75
N SER A 257 9.19 4.55 -4.35
CA SER A 257 9.35 5.87 -3.75
C SER A 257 8.47 6.12 -2.51
N ILE A 258 7.44 5.31 -2.27
CA ILE A 258 6.65 5.37 -1.01
C ILE A 258 7.57 5.16 0.19
N SER A 259 8.43 4.15 0.14
CA SER A 259 9.34 3.86 1.24
C SER A 259 10.42 4.94 1.42
N ALA A 260 10.87 5.59 0.34
CA ALA A 260 11.72 6.77 0.44
C ALA A 260 11.00 7.93 1.16
N ALA A 261 9.73 8.18 0.83
CA ALA A 261 8.92 9.19 1.51
C ALA A 261 8.70 8.85 3.00
N ARG A 262 8.45 7.59 3.34
CA ARG A 262 8.37 7.11 4.74
C ARG A 262 9.68 7.34 5.50
N LEU A 263 10.83 7.09 4.86
CA LEU A 263 12.13 7.38 5.46
C LEU A 263 12.30 8.87 5.71
N ALA A 264 11.96 9.72 4.74
CA ALA A 264 12.01 11.17 4.89
C ALA A 264 11.13 11.68 6.03
N GLY A 265 9.96 11.06 6.24
CA GLY A 265 9.08 11.33 7.38
C GLY A 265 9.67 10.90 8.73
N ALA A 266 10.31 9.73 8.80
CA ALA A 266 10.83 9.15 10.04
C ALA A 266 12.21 9.72 10.44
N ALA A 267 13.15 9.84 9.49
CA ALA A 267 14.53 10.26 9.73
C ALA A 267 14.81 11.74 9.38
N GLY A 268 13.81 12.44 8.83
CA GLY A 268 13.90 13.81 8.37
C GLY A 268 14.39 13.92 6.92
N GLN A 269 13.95 14.97 6.24
CA GLN A 269 14.24 15.24 4.82
C GLN A 269 15.75 15.28 4.50
N LYS A 270 16.58 15.68 5.46
CA LYS A 270 18.05 15.79 5.30
C LYS A 270 18.74 14.42 5.20
N ALA A 271 18.08 13.33 5.57
CA ALA A 271 18.62 11.98 5.46
C ALA A 271 18.74 11.52 3.99
N ILE A 272 18.03 12.14 3.06
CA ILE A 272 18.03 11.84 1.64
C ILE A 272 18.59 13.04 0.87
N THR A 273 19.65 12.80 0.08
CA THR A 273 20.26 13.86 -0.75
C THR A 273 19.80 13.80 -2.20
N ASP A 274 19.48 12.61 -2.72
CA ASP A 274 18.94 12.42 -4.07
C ASP A 274 18.10 11.14 -4.10
N SER A 275 17.04 11.13 -4.90
CA SER A 275 16.19 9.97 -5.12
C SER A 275 15.70 9.96 -6.56
N ARG A 276 16.09 8.96 -7.35
CA ARG A 276 15.72 8.86 -8.77
C ARG A 276 15.36 7.44 -9.13
N SER A 277 14.24 7.26 -9.80
CA SER A 277 13.83 5.97 -10.37
C SER A 277 14.93 5.36 -11.24
N LEU A 278 15.21 4.08 -11.06
CA LEU A 278 16.16 3.31 -11.85
C LEU A 278 15.44 2.53 -12.95
N VAL A 279 14.44 1.76 -12.59
CA VAL A 279 13.58 0.96 -13.46
C VAL A 279 12.17 0.94 -12.90
N THR A 280 11.20 0.46 -13.68
CA THR A 280 9.82 0.37 -13.23
C THR A 280 9.22 -1.03 -13.41
N SER A 281 8.20 -1.34 -12.63
CA SER A 281 7.35 -2.52 -12.81
C SER A 281 5.93 -2.22 -12.33
N PRO A 282 4.88 -2.43 -13.14
CA PRO A 282 3.51 -2.24 -12.68
C PRO A 282 3.16 -3.28 -11.63
N VAL A 283 2.37 -2.88 -10.65
CA VAL A 283 1.73 -3.79 -9.71
C VAL A 283 0.47 -4.37 -10.36
N LEU A 284 0.32 -5.66 -10.25
CA LEU A 284 -0.76 -6.44 -10.83
C LEU A 284 -1.06 -7.67 -9.94
N LEU A 285 -1.99 -8.50 -10.36
CA LEU A 285 -2.30 -9.74 -9.68
C LEU A 285 -1.83 -10.94 -10.50
N ALA A 286 -1.07 -11.82 -9.86
CA ALA A 286 -0.90 -13.18 -10.34
C ALA A 286 -2.17 -13.97 -10.07
N VAL A 287 -2.73 -14.60 -11.08
CA VAL A 287 -3.98 -15.39 -11.00
C VAL A 287 -3.83 -16.70 -11.76
N ARG A 288 -4.73 -17.63 -11.50
CA ARG A 288 -4.89 -18.80 -12.38
C ARG A 288 -5.54 -18.36 -13.69
N PRO A 289 -5.22 -19.00 -14.83
CA PRO A 289 -5.79 -18.65 -16.15
C PRO A 289 -7.32 -18.67 -16.17
N GLU A 290 -7.96 -19.56 -15.42
CA GLU A 290 -9.41 -19.69 -15.33
C GLU A 290 -10.08 -18.42 -14.74
N LEU A 291 -9.41 -17.78 -13.78
CA LEU A 291 -9.90 -16.59 -13.12
C LEU A 291 -9.62 -15.32 -13.94
N GLN A 292 -8.57 -15.33 -14.75
CA GLN A 292 -8.12 -14.15 -15.50
C GLN A 292 -9.22 -13.58 -16.41
N SER A 293 -9.91 -14.45 -17.14
CA SER A 293 -10.98 -14.03 -18.06
C SER A 293 -12.20 -13.46 -17.33
N ALA A 294 -12.55 -14.03 -16.18
CA ALA A 294 -13.68 -13.58 -15.37
C ALA A 294 -13.45 -12.20 -14.73
N LEU A 295 -12.19 -11.86 -14.43
CA LEU A 295 -11.81 -10.60 -13.79
C LEU A 295 -11.54 -9.44 -14.77
N THR A 296 -11.59 -9.65 -16.08
CA THR A 296 -11.12 -8.70 -17.11
C THR A 296 -11.67 -7.27 -16.93
N ASN A 297 -12.93 -7.12 -16.52
CA ASN A 297 -13.59 -5.83 -16.37
C ASN A 297 -13.64 -5.31 -14.93
N GLN A 298 -12.98 -5.98 -13.99
CA GLN A 298 -12.98 -5.55 -12.60
C GLN A 298 -11.95 -4.45 -12.37
N THR A 299 -12.27 -3.54 -11.43
CA THR A 299 -11.44 -2.40 -11.06
C THR A 299 -10.75 -2.65 -9.70
N TRP A 300 -9.81 -1.78 -9.34
CA TRP A 300 -9.19 -1.79 -8.01
C TRP A 300 -10.24 -1.63 -6.89
N ALA A 301 -11.27 -0.81 -7.08
CA ALA A 301 -12.35 -0.61 -6.11
C ALA A 301 -13.21 -1.86 -5.87
N ALA A 302 -13.24 -2.81 -6.82
CA ALA A 302 -14.03 -4.04 -6.68
C ALA A 302 -13.37 -5.07 -5.75
N LEU A 303 -12.06 -5.01 -5.52
CA LEU A 303 -11.31 -6.02 -4.78
C LEU A 303 -11.82 -6.30 -3.36
N PRO A 304 -12.12 -5.29 -2.52
CA PRO A 304 -12.66 -5.53 -1.17
C PRO A 304 -14.00 -6.29 -1.20
N ALA A 305 -14.91 -5.91 -2.09
CA ALA A 305 -16.20 -6.57 -2.24
C ALA A 305 -16.05 -8.01 -2.79
N LEU A 306 -15.13 -8.22 -3.72
CA LEU A 306 -14.83 -9.56 -4.24
C LEU A 306 -14.29 -10.51 -3.15
N GLN A 307 -13.56 -10.00 -2.16
CA GLN A 307 -13.05 -10.79 -1.04
C GLN A 307 -14.10 -11.07 0.03
N THR A 308 -14.95 -10.10 0.34
CA THR A 308 -15.87 -10.18 1.48
C THR A 308 -17.22 -10.81 1.15
N ASN A 309 -17.69 -10.69 -0.10
CA ASN A 309 -18.95 -11.32 -0.51
C ASN A 309 -18.71 -12.81 -0.84
N PRO A 310 -19.33 -13.76 -0.08
CA PRO A 310 -19.11 -15.20 -0.27
C PRO A 310 -19.55 -15.72 -1.64
N ASN A 311 -20.35 -14.99 -2.39
CA ASN A 311 -20.84 -15.34 -3.71
C ASN A 311 -20.30 -14.45 -4.83
N SER A 312 -19.27 -13.66 -4.58
CA SER A 312 -18.77 -12.65 -5.53
C SER A 312 -18.34 -13.25 -6.87
N LEU A 313 -17.67 -14.39 -6.87
CA LEU A 313 -17.20 -15.04 -8.10
C LEU A 313 -18.32 -15.80 -8.84
N ALA A 314 -19.40 -16.17 -8.17
CA ALA A 314 -20.58 -16.73 -8.82
C ALA A 314 -21.21 -15.70 -9.80
N GLY A 315 -21.24 -14.43 -9.43
CA GLY A 315 -21.66 -13.33 -10.31
C GLY A 315 -20.77 -13.10 -11.55
N LEU A 316 -19.57 -13.69 -11.54
CA LEU A 316 -18.61 -13.68 -12.64
C LEU A 316 -18.56 -15.01 -13.41
N ASN A 317 -19.62 -15.82 -13.33
CA ASN A 317 -19.74 -17.15 -13.95
C ASN A 317 -18.79 -18.23 -13.37
N LEU A 318 -18.39 -18.05 -12.11
CA LEU A 318 -17.54 -18.99 -11.37
C LEU A 318 -18.25 -19.46 -10.05
N PRO A 319 -19.40 -20.18 -10.15
CA PRO A 319 -20.25 -20.45 -8.98
C PRO A 319 -19.57 -21.33 -7.91
N ALA A 320 -18.59 -22.15 -8.28
CA ALA A 320 -17.87 -23.01 -7.34
C ALA A 320 -16.74 -22.31 -6.56
N TRP A 321 -16.43 -21.04 -6.89
CA TRP A 321 -15.24 -20.36 -6.36
C TRP A 321 -15.50 -19.58 -5.07
N GLY A 322 -16.76 -19.25 -4.75
CA GLY A 322 -17.12 -18.46 -3.58
C GLY A 322 -16.65 -17.01 -3.65
N SER A 323 -15.91 -16.54 -2.64
CA SER A 323 -15.26 -15.24 -2.65
C SER A 323 -13.83 -15.31 -3.22
N LEU A 324 -13.31 -14.16 -3.66
CA LEU A 324 -11.91 -14.03 -4.09
C LEU A 324 -10.96 -14.17 -2.89
N ARG A 325 -10.10 -15.17 -2.89
CA ARG A 325 -9.04 -15.35 -1.88
C ARG A 325 -7.76 -14.67 -2.37
N LEU A 326 -7.66 -13.36 -2.12
CA LEU A 326 -6.55 -12.53 -2.54
C LEU A 326 -5.51 -12.41 -1.42
N ALA A 327 -4.27 -12.85 -1.69
CA ALA A 327 -3.15 -12.71 -0.78
C ALA A 327 -2.39 -11.39 -1.04
N LEU A 328 -2.03 -10.73 0.06
CA LEU A 328 -1.23 -9.51 0.09
C LEU A 328 0.07 -9.79 0.87
N PRO A 329 1.09 -10.38 0.23
CA PRO A 329 2.33 -10.74 0.93
C PRO A 329 3.13 -9.50 1.29
N THR A 330 3.18 -9.14 2.57
CA THR A 330 3.87 -7.93 3.07
C THR A 330 5.32 -8.20 3.45
N LYS A 331 5.67 -9.42 3.89
CA LYS A 331 7.02 -9.74 4.36
C LYS A 331 8.03 -9.62 3.23
N ALA A 332 8.92 -8.63 3.33
CA ALA A 332 9.92 -8.26 2.34
C ALA A 332 9.34 -7.86 0.94
N ASN A 333 8.05 -7.54 0.88
CA ASN A 333 7.35 -7.11 -0.34
C ASN A 333 6.35 -5.97 -0.06
N GLY A 334 6.58 -5.21 1.01
CA GLY A 334 5.67 -4.17 1.51
C GLY A 334 5.37 -3.10 0.47
N ASP A 335 6.37 -2.63 -0.28
CA ASP A 335 6.20 -1.62 -1.33
C ASP A 335 5.14 -2.00 -2.37
N THR A 336 5.14 -3.25 -2.83
CA THR A 336 4.15 -3.76 -3.79
C THR A 336 2.73 -3.72 -3.20
N VAL A 337 2.59 -4.09 -1.93
CA VAL A 337 1.30 -4.10 -1.23
C VAL A 337 0.81 -2.67 -0.96
N PHE A 338 1.71 -1.74 -0.59
CA PHE A 338 1.36 -0.32 -0.43
C PHE A 338 0.86 0.31 -1.73
N LEU A 339 1.53 0.05 -2.85
CA LEU A 339 1.11 0.52 -4.17
C LEU A 339 -0.27 -0.02 -4.57
N ALA A 340 -0.55 -1.31 -4.29
CA ALA A 340 -1.88 -1.87 -4.49
C ALA A 340 -2.93 -1.20 -3.59
N GLY A 341 -2.57 -0.93 -2.34
CA GLY A 341 -3.42 -0.20 -1.39
C GLY A 341 -3.72 1.22 -1.84
N GLU A 342 -2.72 1.95 -2.38
CA GLU A 342 -2.93 3.27 -3.00
C GLU A 342 -3.96 3.19 -4.14
N ALA A 343 -3.85 2.16 -5.00
CA ALA A 343 -4.79 1.99 -6.10
C ALA A 343 -6.22 1.69 -5.63
N VAL A 344 -6.36 0.83 -4.60
CA VAL A 344 -7.67 0.53 -3.99
C VAL A 344 -8.25 1.77 -3.32
N ALA A 345 -7.44 2.51 -2.56
CA ALA A 345 -7.86 3.74 -1.89
C ALA A 345 -8.33 4.80 -2.90
N ALA A 346 -7.53 5.06 -3.93
CA ALA A 346 -7.85 6.05 -4.96
C ALA A 346 -9.12 5.67 -5.76
N ALA A 347 -9.27 4.39 -6.10
CA ALA A 347 -10.44 3.90 -6.83
C ALA A 347 -11.72 3.84 -5.99
N SER A 348 -11.60 3.78 -4.65
CA SER A 348 -12.72 3.70 -3.70
C SER A 348 -13.08 5.05 -3.07
N ALA A 349 -12.24 6.08 -3.26
CA ALA A 349 -12.54 7.42 -2.78
C ALA A 349 -13.69 8.04 -3.59
N PRO A 350 -14.54 8.88 -2.97
CA PRO A 350 -15.54 9.65 -3.70
C PRO A 350 -14.91 10.51 -4.80
N ALA A 351 -15.66 10.78 -5.86
CA ALA A 351 -15.16 11.58 -6.97
C ALA A 351 -14.69 12.96 -6.49
N GLY A 352 -13.44 13.30 -6.80
CA GLY A 352 -12.82 14.58 -6.39
C GLY A 352 -12.27 14.61 -4.95
N ALA A 353 -12.47 13.56 -4.18
CA ALA A 353 -11.94 13.45 -2.83
C ALA A 353 -10.48 12.93 -2.83
N PRO A 354 -9.69 13.24 -1.81
CA PRO A 354 -8.34 12.70 -1.70
C PRO A 354 -8.38 11.17 -1.47
N PRO A 355 -7.41 10.42 -2.01
CA PRO A 355 -7.34 8.96 -1.90
C PRO A 355 -7.39 8.43 -0.45
N THR A 356 -6.96 9.22 0.53
CA THR A 356 -7.03 8.85 1.95
C THR A 356 -8.44 8.57 2.44
N GLN A 357 -9.49 9.11 1.79
CA GLN A 357 -10.89 8.79 2.11
C GLN A 357 -11.27 7.36 1.71
N GLY A 358 -10.53 6.72 0.81
CA GLY A 358 -10.69 5.31 0.47
C GLY A 358 -9.98 4.33 1.39
N SER A 359 -9.35 4.79 2.49
CA SER A 359 -8.57 3.95 3.41
C SER A 359 -9.39 2.82 4.06
N GLY A 360 -10.72 3.00 4.22
CA GLY A 360 -11.61 1.94 4.68
C GLY A 360 -11.63 0.72 3.76
N ALA A 361 -11.65 0.94 2.45
CA ALA A 361 -11.57 -0.16 1.47
C ALA A 361 -10.23 -0.92 1.57
N VAL A 362 -9.14 -0.22 1.84
CA VAL A 362 -7.82 -0.83 2.06
C VAL A 362 -7.79 -1.69 3.32
N ARG A 363 -8.37 -1.21 4.43
CA ARG A 363 -8.49 -2.02 5.66
C ARG A 363 -9.33 -3.27 5.45
N THR A 364 -10.44 -3.17 4.71
CA THR A 364 -11.25 -4.33 4.31
C THR A 364 -10.43 -5.32 3.51
N LEU A 365 -9.67 -4.84 2.53
CA LEU A 365 -8.79 -5.67 1.70
C LEU A 365 -7.78 -6.46 2.54
N ILE A 366 -7.13 -5.81 3.49
CA ILE A 366 -6.13 -6.43 4.38
C ILE A 366 -6.80 -7.42 5.33
N GLY A 367 -7.94 -7.05 5.93
CA GLY A 367 -8.65 -7.89 6.89
C GLY A 367 -9.25 -9.17 6.30
N ALA A 368 -9.57 -9.16 5.00
CA ALA A 368 -10.19 -10.28 4.31
C ALA A 368 -9.19 -11.24 3.63
N GLN A 369 -7.88 -11.01 3.74
CA GLN A 369 -6.89 -11.87 3.11
C GLN A 369 -6.81 -13.26 3.76
N PRO A 370 -6.49 -14.32 2.98
CA PRO A 370 -6.29 -15.65 3.52
C PRO A 370 -5.07 -15.67 4.46
N LYS A 371 -5.17 -16.45 5.54
CA LYS A 371 -4.04 -16.64 6.47
C LYS A 371 -3.00 -17.56 5.83
N LEU A 372 -1.80 -17.04 5.66
CA LEU A 372 -0.61 -17.73 5.17
C LEU A 372 0.36 -18.00 6.33
N ALA A 373 1.24 -19.01 6.16
CA ALA A 373 2.17 -19.41 7.20
C ALA A 373 3.20 -18.31 7.55
N ASP A 374 3.74 -17.63 6.54
CA ASP A 374 4.80 -16.63 6.74
C ASP A 374 4.58 -15.29 6.02
N ASN A 375 3.49 -15.14 5.30
CA ASN A 375 3.10 -13.95 4.55
C ASN A 375 4.17 -13.43 3.56
N THR A 376 5.00 -14.33 3.01
CA THR A 376 5.96 -14.03 1.95
C THR A 376 5.32 -14.16 0.56
N LEU A 377 5.91 -13.49 -0.44
CA LEU A 377 5.50 -13.67 -1.85
C LEU A 377 5.65 -15.14 -2.30
N THR A 378 6.71 -15.80 -1.88
CA THR A 378 6.97 -17.22 -2.19
C THR A 378 5.89 -18.12 -1.66
N GLU A 379 5.48 -17.96 -0.40
CA GLU A 379 4.40 -18.73 0.22
C GLU A 379 3.06 -18.47 -0.50
N ALA A 380 2.72 -17.22 -0.77
CA ALA A 380 1.50 -16.85 -1.48
C ALA A 380 1.44 -17.44 -2.89
N MET A 381 2.55 -17.38 -3.66
CA MET A 381 2.64 -17.97 -4.98
C MET A 381 2.57 -19.50 -4.95
N ASN A 382 3.18 -20.15 -3.95
CA ASN A 382 3.09 -21.59 -3.77
C ASN A 382 1.66 -22.01 -3.41
N ALA A 383 0.96 -21.25 -2.57
CA ALA A 383 -0.45 -21.49 -2.22
C ALA A 383 -1.38 -21.34 -3.44
N LEU A 384 -1.12 -20.35 -4.31
CA LEU A 384 -1.84 -20.18 -5.59
C LEU A 384 -1.64 -21.36 -6.53
N LEU A 385 -0.44 -21.94 -6.57
CA LEU A 385 -0.05 -23.03 -7.47
C LEU A 385 -0.33 -24.42 -6.90
N LYS A 386 -0.62 -24.54 -5.60
CA LYS A 386 -0.79 -25.82 -4.88
C LYS A 386 -1.82 -26.78 -5.51
N PRO A 387 -2.97 -26.36 -6.04
CA PRO A 387 -3.83 -27.23 -6.80
C PRO A 387 -3.18 -27.64 -8.12
N GLY A 388 -2.71 -28.87 -8.22
CA GLY A 388 -2.18 -29.43 -9.48
C GLY A 388 -3.26 -29.83 -10.48
N ASP A 389 -4.52 -29.89 -10.04
CA ASP A 389 -5.70 -30.29 -10.82
C ASP A 389 -6.67 -29.09 -10.95
N ALA A 390 -7.14 -28.84 -12.16
CA ALA A 390 -8.10 -27.76 -12.45
C ALA A 390 -9.40 -27.86 -11.64
N ALA A 391 -9.86 -29.08 -11.33
CA ALA A 391 -11.06 -29.31 -10.51
C ALA A 391 -10.87 -28.85 -9.05
N ALA A 392 -9.64 -28.83 -8.54
CA ALA A 392 -9.32 -28.41 -7.18
C ALA A 392 -9.06 -26.90 -7.05
N VAL A 393 -8.87 -26.18 -8.15
CA VAL A 393 -8.55 -24.74 -8.16
C VAL A 393 -9.61 -23.88 -7.45
N PRO A 394 -10.92 -24.11 -7.60
CA PRO A 394 -11.94 -23.36 -6.88
C PRO A 394 -11.84 -23.45 -5.35
N ALA A 395 -11.26 -24.53 -4.84
CA ALA A 395 -11.05 -24.74 -3.40
C ALA A 395 -9.66 -24.29 -2.92
N ALA A 396 -8.80 -23.77 -3.80
CA ALA A 396 -7.44 -23.31 -3.46
C ALA A 396 -7.45 -22.33 -2.28
N PRO A 397 -6.45 -22.36 -1.39
CA PRO A 397 -6.35 -21.39 -0.28
C PRO A 397 -6.11 -19.96 -0.78
N VAL A 398 -5.53 -19.80 -1.97
CA VAL A 398 -5.27 -18.50 -2.62
C VAL A 398 -5.74 -18.57 -4.07
N HIS A 399 -6.47 -17.56 -4.53
CA HIS A 399 -6.95 -17.42 -5.91
C HIS A 399 -6.14 -16.39 -6.70
N ALA A 400 -5.62 -15.39 -6.00
CA ALA A 400 -4.85 -14.29 -6.57
C ALA A 400 -3.79 -13.82 -5.58
N VAL A 401 -2.68 -13.27 -6.10
CA VAL A 401 -1.57 -12.73 -5.30
C VAL A 401 -1.19 -11.36 -5.86
N ILE A 402 -1.13 -10.33 -4.99
CA ILE A 402 -0.56 -9.03 -5.34
C ILE A 402 0.94 -9.19 -5.57
N THR A 403 1.42 -8.75 -6.72
CA THR A 403 2.82 -8.87 -7.13
C THR A 403 3.18 -7.79 -8.16
N THR A 404 4.45 -7.63 -8.49
CA THR A 404 4.86 -6.85 -9.66
C THR A 404 4.92 -7.71 -10.92
N GLU A 405 4.81 -7.08 -12.09
CA GLU A 405 4.97 -7.77 -13.38
C GLU A 405 6.32 -8.47 -13.48
N GLN A 406 7.37 -7.85 -12.95
CA GLN A 406 8.73 -8.41 -12.93
C GLN A 406 8.81 -9.68 -12.06
N GLN A 407 8.24 -9.65 -10.84
CA GLN A 407 8.23 -10.82 -9.95
C GLN A 407 7.40 -11.97 -10.56
N LEU A 408 6.27 -11.65 -11.20
CA LEU A 408 5.47 -12.64 -11.92
C LEU A 408 6.24 -13.24 -13.10
N PHE A 409 6.96 -12.40 -13.87
CA PHE A 409 7.83 -12.85 -14.96
C PHE A 409 8.90 -13.83 -14.46
N GLN A 410 9.62 -13.49 -13.40
CA GLN A 410 10.61 -14.39 -12.78
C GLN A 410 9.99 -15.70 -12.31
N ARG A 411 8.83 -15.64 -11.66
CA ARG A 411 8.12 -16.86 -11.22
C ARG A 411 7.74 -17.73 -12.41
N GLY A 412 7.27 -17.11 -13.49
CA GLY A 412 6.93 -17.83 -14.73
C GLY A 412 8.12 -18.57 -15.34
N GLN A 413 9.32 -17.99 -15.28
CA GLN A 413 10.54 -18.65 -15.79
C GLN A 413 10.91 -19.92 -15.01
N SER A 414 10.52 -20.02 -13.74
CA SER A 414 10.80 -21.17 -12.89
C SER A 414 9.80 -22.35 -13.07
N LEU A 415 8.75 -22.17 -13.88
CA LEU A 415 7.68 -23.15 -14.05
C LEU A 415 7.79 -23.88 -15.39
N PRO A 416 7.69 -25.22 -15.41
CA PRO A 416 7.72 -25.99 -16.66
C PRO A 416 6.54 -25.65 -17.61
N ASP A 417 5.33 -25.45 -17.06
CA ASP A 417 4.13 -24.99 -17.78
C ASP A 417 3.61 -23.70 -17.18
N ALA A 418 4.36 -22.62 -17.39
CA ALA A 418 4.01 -21.33 -16.86
C ALA A 418 2.68 -20.80 -17.40
N LYS A 419 2.39 -21.02 -18.70
CA LYS A 419 1.16 -20.55 -19.35
C LYS A 419 -0.11 -21.21 -18.84
N GLY A 420 -0.04 -22.50 -18.54
CA GLY A 420 -1.16 -23.24 -17.95
C GLY A 420 -1.34 -23.02 -16.45
N ALA A 421 -0.30 -22.52 -15.77
CA ALA A 421 -0.29 -22.36 -14.33
C ALA A 421 -0.60 -20.94 -13.83
N LEU A 422 -0.12 -19.90 -14.54
CA LEU A 422 -0.21 -18.51 -14.12
C LEU A 422 -0.60 -17.58 -15.26
N GLY A 423 -1.33 -16.51 -14.92
CA GLY A 423 -1.61 -15.39 -15.77
C GLY A 423 -1.47 -14.07 -15.00
N SER A 424 -1.31 -12.97 -15.75
CA SER A 424 -1.32 -11.62 -15.20
C SER A 424 -2.71 -11.00 -15.34
N TRP A 425 -3.21 -10.42 -14.25
CA TRP A 425 -4.39 -9.58 -14.32
C TRP A 425 -4.09 -8.20 -13.74
N LEU A 426 -4.30 -7.18 -14.54
CA LEU A 426 -4.21 -5.78 -14.14
C LEU A 426 -5.63 -5.21 -14.05
N PRO A 427 -6.11 -4.86 -12.85
CA PRO A 427 -7.41 -4.22 -12.68
C PRO A 427 -7.52 -2.93 -13.49
N SER A 428 -8.71 -2.64 -14.00
CA SER A 428 -8.98 -1.44 -14.80
C SER A 428 -8.81 -0.16 -13.98
N GLY A 429 -8.23 0.87 -14.59
CA GLY A 429 -7.97 2.19 -13.98
C GLY A 429 -6.50 2.62 -14.07
N PRO A 430 -6.12 3.69 -13.38
CA PRO A 430 -4.72 4.10 -13.25
C PRO A 430 -3.85 3.00 -12.62
N VAL A 431 -2.64 2.85 -13.11
CA VAL A 431 -1.76 1.73 -12.77
C VAL A 431 -0.79 2.12 -11.65
N PRO A 432 -0.77 1.41 -10.52
CA PRO A 432 0.28 1.57 -9.53
C PRO A 432 1.59 0.97 -10.06
N VAL A 433 2.69 1.73 -9.92
CA VAL A 433 3.99 1.39 -10.51
C VAL A 433 5.08 1.42 -9.44
N ALA A 434 5.74 0.29 -9.24
CA ALA A 434 6.98 0.21 -8.47
C ALA A 434 8.11 0.85 -9.30
N ASP A 435 8.81 1.84 -8.74
CA ASP A 435 9.75 2.68 -9.47
C ASP A 435 11.22 2.50 -9.07
N TYR A 436 11.49 1.63 -8.11
CA TYR A 436 12.84 1.23 -7.66
C TYR A 436 13.84 2.39 -7.62
N PRO A 437 13.63 3.40 -6.77
CA PRO A 437 14.49 4.57 -6.77
C PRO A 437 15.86 4.26 -6.18
N THR A 438 16.92 4.84 -6.75
CA THR A 438 18.22 4.92 -6.09
C THR A 438 18.19 6.09 -5.12
N VAL A 439 18.11 5.80 -3.82
CA VAL A 439 18.03 6.79 -2.75
C VAL A 439 19.42 6.97 -2.16
N LEU A 440 20.06 8.10 -2.43
CA LEU A 440 21.35 8.47 -1.84
C LEU A 440 21.12 9.03 -0.44
N LEU A 441 21.79 8.42 0.53
CA LEU A 441 21.63 8.75 1.94
C LEU A 441 22.74 9.67 2.45
N SER A 442 22.46 10.37 3.52
CA SER A 442 23.35 11.32 4.18
C SER A 442 23.23 11.17 5.70
N GLY A 443 24.36 11.11 6.38
CA GLY A 443 24.40 11.04 7.83
C GLY A 443 25.83 10.94 8.36
N SER A 444 25.99 11.05 9.67
CA SER A 444 27.30 11.04 10.35
C SER A 444 28.05 9.70 10.28
N TRP A 445 27.38 8.64 9.79
CA TRP A 445 27.98 7.32 9.60
C TRP A 445 28.72 7.15 8.27
N LEU A 446 28.65 8.15 7.36
CA LEU A 446 29.24 8.11 6.03
C LEU A 446 30.43 9.04 5.93
N SER A 447 31.51 8.57 5.29
CA SER A 447 32.60 9.42 4.81
C SER A 447 32.14 10.17 3.54
N LYS A 448 32.89 11.20 3.18
CA LYS A 448 32.68 11.92 1.93
C LYS A 448 32.93 10.98 0.73
N GLU A 449 33.96 10.17 0.81
CA GLU A 449 34.38 9.22 -0.20
C GLU A 449 33.32 8.14 -0.41
N GLN A 450 32.69 7.63 0.66
CA GLN A 450 31.56 6.69 0.57
C GLN A 450 30.35 7.30 -0.11
N THR A 451 30.03 8.57 0.21
CA THR A 451 28.89 9.30 -0.43
C THR A 451 29.15 9.51 -1.92
N GLU A 452 30.38 9.89 -2.31
CA GLU A 452 30.77 10.09 -3.69
C GLU A 452 30.73 8.77 -4.48
N ALA A 453 31.31 7.70 -3.93
CA ALA A 453 31.30 6.37 -4.53
C ALA A 453 29.85 5.81 -4.67
N ALA A 454 28.97 6.03 -3.69
CA ALA A 454 27.56 5.66 -3.79
C ALA A 454 26.86 6.37 -4.97
N SER A 455 27.14 7.67 -5.14
CA SER A 455 26.62 8.45 -6.28
C SER A 455 27.17 7.96 -7.61
N GLU A 456 28.46 7.60 -7.67
CA GLU A 456 29.06 7.02 -8.88
C GLU A 456 28.49 5.65 -9.20
N PHE A 457 28.28 4.80 -8.20
CA PHE A 457 27.66 3.50 -8.40
C PHE A 457 26.20 3.65 -8.87
N ALA A 458 25.43 4.60 -8.34
CA ALA A 458 24.10 4.91 -8.83
C ALA A 458 24.11 5.35 -10.30
N ARG A 459 25.11 6.14 -10.73
CA ARG A 459 25.30 6.49 -12.15
C ARG A 459 25.72 5.29 -13.01
N PHE A 460 26.58 4.40 -12.47
CA PHE A 460 27.01 3.18 -13.15
C PHE A 460 25.82 2.28 -13.48
N MET A 461 24.90 2.07 -12.54
CA MET A 461 23.69 1.26 -12.75
C MET A 461 22.78 1.82 -13.86
N ARG A 462 22.84 3.13 -14.14
CA ARG A 462 22.06 3.79 -15.22
C ARG A 462 22.72 3.72 -16.59
N LYS A 463 23.89 3.09 -16.73
CA LYS A 463 24.48 2.89 -18.05
C LYS A 463 23.60 1.98 -18.92
N PRO A 464 23.52 2.21 -20.23
CA PRO A 464 22.64 1.45 -21.12
C PRO A 464 22.81 -0.06 -21.02
N GLU A 465 24.04 -0.55 -20.86
CA GLU A 465 24.32 -1.98 -20.73
C GLU A 465 23.79 -2.59 -19.42
N GLN A 466 23.75 -1.84 -18.30
CA GLN A 466 23.18 -2.30 -17.04
C GLN A 466 21.64 -2.26 -17.09
N LEU A 467 21.09 -1.18 -17.65
CA LEU A 467 19.64 -1.07 -17.88
C LEU A 467 19.12 -2.16 -18.82
N ALA A 468 19.87 -2.54 -19.85
CA ALA A 468 19.51 -3.65 -20.73
C ALA A 468 19.44 -5.00 -19.98
N LYS A 469 20.34 -5.25 -19.00
CA LYS A 469 20.29 -6.44 -18.15
C LYS A 469 19.04 -6.44 -17.26
N LEU A 470 18.69 -5.30 -16.68
CA LEU A 470 17.45 -5.16 -15.90
C LEU A 470 16.19 -5.36 -16.75
N ALA A 471 16.20 -4.86 -18.00
CA ALA A 471 15.10 -5.11 -18.92
C ALA A 471 14.96 -6.61 -19.24
N GLN A 472 16.07 -7.34 -19.44
CA GLN A 472 16.04 -8.80 -19.64
C GLN A 472 15.54 -9.55 -18.41
N ALA A 473 15.73 -9.00 -17.21
CA ALA A 473 15.19 -9.53 -15.96
C ALA A 473 13.69 -9.24 -15.73
N GLY A 474 13.02 -8.59 -16.70
CA GLY A 474 11.59 -8.31 -16.65
C GLY A 474 11.21 -6.93 -16.08
N PHE A 475 12.17 -6.07 -15.78
CA PHE A 475 11.89 -4.68 -15.45
C PHE A 475 11.56 -3.88 -16.70
N ARG A 476 10.74 -2.86 -16.57
CA ARG A 476 10.45 -1.92 -17.64
C ARG A 476 11.50 -0.81 -17.66
N VAL A 477 12.14 -0.66 -18.79
CA VAL A 477 13.16 0.37 -19.08
C VAL A 477 12.74 1.14 -20.31
N ASN A 478 12.74 2.47 -20.24
CA ASN A 478 12.37 3.31 -21.37
C ASN A 478 13.25 3.05 -22.58
N GLY A 479 12.63 2.83 -23.76
CA GLY A 479 13.33 2.59 -25.00
C GLY A 479 13.97 1.20 -25.16
N VAL A 480 13.83 0.31 -24.18
CA VAL A 480 14.31 -1.06 -24.24
C VAL A 480 13.14 -2.03 -24.40
N LYS A 481 13.26 -2.94 -25.39
CA LYS A 481 12.24 -3.96 -25.61
C LYS A 481 12.22 -4.97 -24.46
N PRO A 482 11.06 -5.26 -23.85
CA PRO A 482 10.95 -6.27 -22.82
C PRO A 482 11.17 -7.69 -23.37
N PRO A 483 11.51 -8.68 -22.51
CA PRO A 483 11.68 -10.07 -22.89
C PRO A 483 10.35 -10.70 -23.31
N SER A 484 10.40 -11.84 -23.97
CA SER A 484 9.21 -12.68 -24.18
C SER A 484 8.83 -13.38 -22.88
N SER A 485 7.53 -13.55 -22.63
CA SER A 485 7.03 -14.18 -21.41
C SER A 485 5.80 -15.04 -21.70
N ALA A 486 5.64 -16.12 -20.96
CA ALA A 486 4.45 -16.98 -21.00
C ALA A 486 3.33 -16.48 -20.07
N VAL A 487 3.64 -15.63 -19.07
CA VAL A 487 2.72 -15.23 -17.98
C VAL A 487 2.33 -13.75 -18.03
N THR A 488 3.05 -12.92 -18.77
CA THR A 488 2.71 -11.49 -18.98
C THR A 488 3.05 -11.10 -20.41
N SER A 489 2.29 -10.15 -20.97
CA SER A 489 2.50 -9.64 -22.33
C SER A 489 3.39 -8.42 -22.39
N PHE A 490 3.76 -7.83 -21.26
CA PHE A 490 4.41 -6.51 -21.18
C PHE A 490 3.70 -5.44 -22.04
N ALA A 491 2.37 -5.49 -22.07
CA ALA A 491 1.56 -4.57 -22.85
C ALA A 491 1.82 -3.11 -22.45
N ALA A 492 1.46 -2.17 -23.33
CA ALA A 492 1.44 -0.76 -23.00
C ALA A 492 0.54 -0.55 -21.77
N LEU A 493 0.98 0.27 -20.80
CA LEU A 493 0.25 0.53 -19.58
C LEU A 493 -0.71 1.70 -19.76
N PRO A 494 -1.88 1.65 -19.11
CA PRO A 494 -2.68 2.85 -18.83
C PRO A 494 -1.86 3.92 -18.09
N PRO A 495 -2.38 5.15 -17.93
CA PRO A 495 -1.69 6.17 -17.15
C PRO A 495 -1.32 5.67 -15.75
N ALA A 496 -0.13 6.06 -15.28
CA ALA A 496 0.31 5.73 -13.93
C ALA A 496 -0.61 6.41 -12.89
N LEU A 497 -0.83 5.71 -11.78
CA LEU A 497 -1.58 6.24 -10.64
C LEU A 497 -0.83 7.43 -10.04
N SER A 498 -1.55 8.51 -9.77
CA SER A 498 -1.09 9.65 -8.97
C SER A 498 -1.95 9.76 -7.71
N VAL A 499 -1.33 9.70 -6.55
CA VAL A 499 -2.02 9.63 -5.24
C VAL A 499 -1.90 10.95 -4.44
N GLY A 500 -1.43 12.01 -5.08
CA GLY A 500 -1.18 13.29 -4.42
C GLY A 500 0.27 13.39 -3.93
N ASP A 501 0.45 14.00 -2.75
CA ASP A 501 1.76 14.23 -2.15
C ASP A 501 2.28 13.01 -1.34
N ASP A 502 3.55 13.08 -0.96
CA ASP A 502 4.20 12.04 -0.16
C ASP A 502 3.55 11.84 1.21
N ALA A 503 2.98 12.88 1.83
CA ALA A 503 2.31 12.77 3.12
C ALA A 503 1.04 11.91 3.03
N ALA A 504 0.25 12.07 1.96
CA ALA A 504 -0.92 11.23 1.70
C ALA A 504 -0.51 9.76 1.46
N ARG A 505 0.56 9.53 0.72
CA ARG A 505 1.11 8.20 0.44
C ARG A 505 1.61 7.51 1.72
N VAL A 506 2.36 8.22 2.55
CA VAL A 506 2.83 7.73 3.86
C VAL A 506 1.64 7.37 4.75
N LYS A 507 0.63 8.24 4.85
CA LYS A 507 -0.58 7.97 5.64
C LYS A 507 -1.31 6.70 5.20
N LEU A 508 -1.41 6.45 3.90
CA LEU A 508 -2.00 5.21 3.38
C LEU A 508 -1.15 3.98 3.71
N ALA A 509 0.18 4.06 3.55
CA ALA A 509 1.10 2.96 3.88
C ALA A 509 1.06 2.64 5.40
N ASP A 510 1.02 3.65 6.25
CA ASP A 510 0.91 3.48 7.70
C ASP A 510 -0.42 2.83 8.11
N ALA A 511 -1.53 3.21 7.45
CA ALA A 511 -2.82 2.56 7.65
C ALA A 511 -2.81 1.06 7.28
N MET A 512 -1.95 0.65 6.35
CA MET A 512 -1.77 -0.75 5.95
C MET A 512 -0.87 -1.53 6.90
N ASN A 513 0.09 -0.86 7.55
CA ASN A 513 0.96 -1.45 8.56
C ASN A 513 0.33 -1.46 9.95
N ALA A 514 -0.79 -0.77 10.13
CA ALA A 514 -1.51 -0.82 11.39
C ALA A 514 -1.87 -2.29 11.72
N PRO A 515 -1.60 -2.74 12.95
CA PRO A 515 -1.81 -4.13 13.31
C PRO A 515 -3.24 -4.56 13.05
N SER A 516 -3.42 -5.69 12.36
CA SER A 516 -4.73 -6.29 12.06
C SER A 516 -5.37 -6.99 13.28
N ASN A 517 -4.96 -6.62 14.50
CA ASN A 517 -5.46 -7.21 15.74
C ASN A 517 -6.90 -6.77 16.10
N GLY A 518 -7.61 -6.20 15.12
CA GLY A 518 -8.97 -5.71 15.30
C GLY A 518 -9.02 -4.26 15.76
N VAL A 519 -10.24 -3.77 15.91
CA VAL A 519 -10.53 -2.41 16.35
C VAL A 519 -10.72 -2.37 17.87
N ALA A 520 -10.25 -1.30 18.51
CA ALA A 520 -10.62 -0.89 19.85
C ALA A 520 -11.39 0.42 19.73
N ALA A 521 -12.72 0.35 19.75
CA ALA A 521 -13.55 1.52 19.50
C ALA A 521 -14.59 1.74 20.60
N THR A 522 -14.85 3.00 20.91
CA THR A 522 -16.03 3.40 21.70
C THR A 522 -17.01 4.11 20.78
N ILE A 523 -18.23 3.57 20.69
CA ILE A 523 -19.33 4.21 19.99
C ILE A 523 -19.90 5.29 20.92
N MET A 524 -20.06 6.50 20.39
CA MET A 524 -20.67 7.65 21.04
C MET A 524 -21.91 8.03 20.23
N LEU A 525 -23.10 7.65 20.73
CA LEU A 525 -24.38 7.72 20.02
C LEU A 525 -25.27 8.82 20.57
N ASP A 526 -25.64 9.73 19.70
CA ASP A 526 -26.62 10.79 19.96
C ASP A 526 -28.03 10.22 20.03
N GLN A 527 -28.74 10.49 21.12
CA GLN A 527 -30.15 10.15 21.28
C GLN A 527 -31.10 11.22 20.72
N SER A 528 -30.61 12.40 20.38
CA SER A 528 -31.40 13.48 19.79
C SER A 528 -31.57 13.34 18.24
N LEU A 529 -31.91 12.14 17.77
CA LEU A 529 -32.10 11.81 16.35
C LEU A 529 -33.56 11.36 16.05
N PRO A 530 -34.57 12.21 16.30
CA PRO A 530 -35.97 11.80 16.21
C PRO A 530 -36.54 11.79 14.80
N ILE A 531 -35.81 12.31 13.79
CA ILE A 531 -36.30 12.51 12.42
C ILE A 531 -36.65 11.19 11.75
N ASP A 532 -37.86 11.09 11.19
CA ASP A 532 -38.29 9.93 10.41
C ASP A 532 -37.70 9.93 9.01
N GLU A 533 -37.05 8.82 8.64
CA GLU A 533 -36.40 8.60 7.35
C GLU A 533 -36.64 7.17 6.89
N GLY A 534 -37.33 7.02 5.75
CA GLY A 534 -37.61 5.70 5.20
C GLY A 534 -38.55 4.84 6.04
N GLY A 535 -39.47 5.46 6.82
CA GLY A 535 -40.43 4.78 7.67
C GLY A 535 -39.90 4.30 9.03
N LYS A 536 -38.72 4.77 9.43
CA LYS A 536 -38.12 4.56 10.76
C LYS A 536 -37.45 5.86 11.20
N THR A 537 -37.27 6.02 12.51
CA THR A 537 -36.46 7.15 12.99
C THR A 537 -35.00 7.01 12.58
N ARG A 538 -34.31 8.11 12.43
CA ARG A 538 -32.86 8.14 12.16
C ARG A 538 -32.11 7.31 13.18
N LEU A 539 -32.44 7.46 14.48
CA LEU A 539 -31.87 6.64 15.56
C LEU A 539 -32.08 5.14 15.31
N ALA A 540 -33.27 4.72 14.90
CA ALA A 540 -33.58 3.31 14.65
C ALA A 540 -32.76 2.75 13.44
N ASN A 541 -32.55 3.55 12.40
CA ASN A 541 -31.68 3.16 11.28
C ASN A 541 -30.21 3.01 11.73
N VAL A 542 -29.71 3.94 12.54
CA VAL A 542 -28.36 3.89 13.11
C VAL A 542 -28.19 2.66 14.01
N ILE A 543 -29.14 2.39 14.90
CA ILE A 543 -29.12 1.20 15.78
C ILE A 543 -29.06 -0.08 14.94
N ALA A 544 -29.90 -0.22 13.94
CA ALA A 544 -29.90 -1.40 13.08
C ALA A 544 -28.53 -1.62 12.40
N ALA A 545 -27.94 -0.57 11.85
CA ALA A 545 -26.64 -0.64 11.19
C ALA A 545 -25.49 -0.97 12.17
N LEU A 546 -25.52 -0.42 13.39
CA LEU A 546 -24.55 -0.73 14.45
C LEU A 546 -24.68 -2.19 14.91
N GLN A 547 -25.93 -2.68 15.09
CA GLN A 547 -26.17 -4.08 15.49
C GLN A 547 -25.66 -5.06 14.43
N ASP A 548 -25.89 -4.79 13.14
CA ASP A 548 -25.40 -5.64 12.07
C ASP A 548 -23.87 -5.65 12.01
N LYS A 549 -23.24 -4.51 12.25
CA LYS A 549 -21.77 -4.43 12.35
C LYS A 549 -21.24 -5.22 13.54
N ILE A 550 -21.79 -5.05 14.73
CA ILE A 550 -21.35 -5.75 15.95
C ILE A 550 -21.48 -7.28 15.79
N LYS A 551 -22.57 -7.77 15.17
CA LYS A 551 -22.76 -9.20 14.87
C LYS A 551 -21.70 -9.76 13.92
N ALA A 552 -21.19 -8.93 13.02
CA ALA A 552 -20.18 -9.32 12.01
C ALA A 552 -18.74 -9.21 12.53
N MET A 553 -18.51 -8.59 13.69
CA MET A 553 -17.15 -8.35 14.20
C MET A 553 -16.51 -9.60 14.83
N PRO A 554 -15.18 -9.75 14.69
CA PRO A 554 -14.46 -10.79 15.41
C PRO A 554 -14.58 -10.69 16.93
N PRO A 555 -14.59 -11.82 17.67
CA PRO A 555 -14.74 -11.85 19.12
C PRO A 555 -13.67 -11.10 19.91
N ASN A 556 -12.48 -10.94 19.32
CA ASN A 556 -11.34 -10.20 19.91
C ASN A 556 -11.38 -8.69 19.65
N SER A 557 -12.33 -8.20 18.86
CA SER A 557 -12.57 -6.76 18.71
C SER A 557 -12.98 -6.16 20.05
N VAL A 558 -12.49 -4.96 20.33
CA VAL A 558 -12.74 -4.23 21.58
C VAL A 558 -13.76 -3.14 21.30
N MET A 559 -14.90 -3.18 22.02
CA MET A 559 -16.00 -2.23 21.79
C MET A 559 -16.58 -1.74 23.11
N GLY A 560 -17.00 -0.47 23.10
CA GLY A 560 -17.82 0.17 24.13
C GLY A 560 -18.96 0.96 23.52
N LEU A 561 -19.97 1.28 24.32
CA LEU A 561 -21.12 2.12 23.95
C LEU A 561 -21.34 3.21 24.99
N TRP A 562 -21.32 4.43 24.54
CA TRP A 562 -21.82 5.60 25.25
C TRP A 562 -22.97 6.21 24.47
N THR A 563 -23.95 6.73 25.19
CA THR A 563 -25.04 7.52 24.63
C THR A 563 -25.02 8.91 25.25
N PHE A 564 -25.59 9.89 24.59
CA PHE A 564 -25.76 11.23 25.15
C PHE A 564 -27.04 11.87 24.61
N ASP A 565 -27.58 12.76 25.44
CA ASP A 565 -28.72 13.58 25.15
C ASP A 565 -28.44 15.07 25.53
N GLY A 566 -29.43 15.89 25.76
CA GLY A 566 -29.27 17.28 26.17
C GLY A 566 -28.88 17.49 27.64
N HIS A 567 -28.78 16.44 28.43
CA HIS A 567 -28.52 16.51 29.88
C HIS A 567 -27.21 15.86 30.29
N GLU A 568 -26.92 14.67 29.77
CA GLU A 568 -25.73 13.90 30.17
C GLU A 568 -25.24 12.92 29.11
N GLY A 569 -23.95 12.54 29.22
CA GLY A 569 -23.37 11.39 28.56
C GLY A 569 -23.34 10.19 29.51
N ARG A 570 -23.76 9.03 29.01
CA ARG A 570 -23.88 7.79 29.80
C ARG A 570 -23.07 6.66 29.19
N SER A 571 -22.31 5.93 30.02
CA SER A 571 -21.65 4.69 29.61
C SER A 571 -22.65 3.54 29.72
N GLU A 572 -23.18 3.07 28.61
CA GLU A 572 -24.11 1.95 28.54
C GLU A 572 -23.40 0.61 28.68
N VAL A 573 -22.28 0.46 27.99
CA VAL A 573 -21.39 -0.71 28.05
C VAL A 573 -19.94 -0.26 27.98
N GLY A 574 -19.17 -0.53 29.02
CA GLY A 574 -17.77 -0.18 29.12
C GLY A 574 -16.94 -0.87 28.03
N THR A 575 -15.86 -0.21 27.57
CA THR A 575 -14.99 -0.67 26.46
C THR A 575 -14.21 -1.92 26.85
N GLY A 576 -14.29 -2.97 26.01
CA GLY A 576 -13.58 -4.25 26.21
C GLY A 576 -13.82 -5.24 25.09
N PRO A 577 -13.10 -6.40 25.06
CA PRO A 577 -13.29 -7.45 24.06
C PRO A 577 -14.74 -7.93 23.97
N LEU A 578 -15.23 -8.17 22.74
CA LEU A 578 -16.62 -8.59 22.48
C LEU A 578 -16.95 -9.95 23.12
N ALA A 579 -15.96 -10.81 23.28
CA ALA A 579 -16.13 -12.10 23.94
C ALA A 579 -16.19 -12.01 25.48
N ASP A 580 -15.69 -10.93 26.08
CA ASP A 580 -15.61 -10.80 27.53
C ASP A 580 -17.01 -10.73 28.18
N PRO A 581 -17.19 -11.34 29.36
CA PRO A 581 -18.46 -11.36 30.02
C PRO A 581 -18.80 -9.97 30.62
N VAL A 582 -20.02 -9.53 30.36
CA VAL A 582 -20.65 -8.36 30.99
C VAL A 582 -21.99 -8.83 31.57
N ASN A 583 -22.13 -8.76 32.89
CA ASN A 583 -23.34 -9.25 33.59
C ASN A 583 -23.73 -10.68 33.20
N GLY A 584 -22.76 -11.58 33.03
CA GLY A 584 -22.99 -13.00 32.73
C GLY A 584 -23.27 -13.35 31.27
N GLN A 585 -23.22 -12.38 30.36
CA GLN A 585 -23.34 -12.61 28.91
C GLN A 585 -22.14 -11.99 28.15
N PRO A 586 -21.82 -12.45 26.94
CA PRO A 586 -20.77 -11.81 26.12
C PRO A 586 -21.05 -10.33 25.93
N ARG A 587 -19.98 -9.51 25.92
CA ARG A 587 -20.09 -8.05 25.68
C ARG A 587 -20.85 -7.72 24.41
N SER A 588 -20.66 -8.50 23.32
CA SER A 588 -21.43 -8.36 22.08
C SER A 588 -22.94 -8.43 22.33
N ALA A 589 -23.41 -9.38 23.13
CA ALA A 589 -24.84 -9.48 23.50
C ALA A 589 -25.29 -8.31 24.38
N ALA A 590 -24.42 -7.85 25.32
CA ALA A 590 -24.71 -6.70 26.15
C ALA A 590 -24.84 -5.41 25.32
N LEU A 591 -23.96 -5.21 24.32
CA LEU A 591 -24.04 -4.07 23.38
C LEU A 591 -25.34 -4.10 22.57
N LEU A 592 -25.70 -5.26 22.00
CA LEU A 592 -26.93 -5.42 21.23
C LEU A 592 -28.15 -5.09 22.11
N ALA A 593 -28.21 -5.62 23.34
CA ALA A 593 -29.28 -5.36 24.27
C ALA A 593 -29.33 -3.90 24.77
N ALA A 594 -28.18 -3.22 24.86
CA ALA A 594 -28.13 -1.80 25.19
C ALA A 594 -28.64 -0.95 24.03
N LEU A 595 -28.28 -1.28 22.78
CA LEU A 595 -28.77 -0.60 21.57
C LEU A 595 -30.28 -0.77 21.41
N ASP A 596 -30.84 -1.95 21.70
CA ASP A 596 -32.31 -2.19 21.66
C ASP A 596 -33.13 -1.33 22.64
N LYS A 597 -32.51 -0.84 23.71
CA LYS A 597 -33.15 -0.02 24.74
C LYS A 597 -33.07 1.48 24.43
N GLN A 598 -32.39 1.89 23.39
CA GLN A 598 -32.22 3.29 23.08
C GLN A 598 -33.52 3.89 22.53
N TYR A 599 -33.82 5.11 22.94
CA TYR A 599 -34.96 5.88 22.48
C TYR A 599 -34.55 7.29 22.07
N SER A 600 -35.30 7.91 21.18
CA SER A 600 -35.06 9.29 20.80
C SER A 600 -35.40 10.27 21.92
N SER A 601 -34.47 11.16 22.23
CA SER A 601 -34.68 12.28 23.17
C SER A 601 -34.87 13.59 22.37
N ASN A 602 -35.62 14.53 22.93
CA ASN A 602 -35.89 15.84 22.31
C ASN A 602 -35.06 16.98 22.94
N GLY A 603 -33.97 16.68 23.64
CA GLY A 603 -33.39 17.57 24.61
C GLY A 603 -32.06 18.27 24.21
N GLY A 604 -31.57 18.19 22.98
CA GLY A 604 -30.25 18.70 22.63
C GLY A 604 -29.13 17.66 22.85
N ALA A 605 -27.87 18.09 22.81
CA ALA A 605 -26.72 17.18 22.81
C ALA A 605 -25.54 17.73 23.66
N VAL A 606 -25.14 17.04 24.73
CA VAL A 606 -23.93 17.34 25.50
C VAL A 606 -22.69 16.65 24.85
N SER A 607 -22.55 16.83 23.57
CA SER A 607 -21.64 16.04 22.73
C SER A 607 -20.16 16.30 23.03
N PHE A 608 -19.72 17.56 23.20
CA PHE A 608 -18.30 17.89 23.39
C PHE A 608 -17.76 17.43 24.73
N THR A 609 -18.53 17.59 25.79
CA THR A 609 -18.18 17.13 27.15
C THR A 609 -18.15 15.62 27.23
N THR A 610 -19.08 14.93 26.57
CA THR A 610 -19.09 13.47 26.46
C THR A 610 -17.85 12.96 25.69
N LEU A 611 -17.53 13.55 24.52
CA LEU A 611 -16.32 13.16 23.79
C LEU A 611 -15.05 13.37 24.61
N ARG A 612 -14.95 14.47 25.36
CA ARG A 612 -13.80 14.72 26.24
C ARG A 612 -13.59 13.59 27.25
N ILE A 613 -14.66 13.08 27.86
CA ILE A 613 -14.59 11.98 28.83
C ILE A 613 -14.17 10.70 28.14
N ILE A 614 -14.81 10.34 27.02
CA ILE A 614 -14.53 9.11 26.26
C ILE A 614 -13.07 9.12 25.75
N TYR A 615 -12.59 10.24 25.24
CA TYR A 615 -11.22 10.35 24.73
C TYR A 615 -10.19 10.16 25.83
N GLY A 616 -10.43 10.71 27.03
CA GLY A 616 -9.61 10.49 28.21
C GLY A 616 -9.61 9.02 28.67
N ASP A 617 -10.78 8.36 28.68
CA ASP A 617 -10.90 6.93 28.99
C ASP A 617 -10.14 6.05 27.98
N MET A 618 -10.27 6.34 26.69
CA MET A 618 -9.55 5.64 25.63
C MET A 618 -8.04 5.79 25.73
N LEU A 619 -7.53 6.96 26.14
CA LEU A 619 -6.10 7.17 26.40
C LEU A 619 -5.59 6.34 27.60
N ALA A 620 -6.38 6.30 28.66
CA ALA A 620 -6.06 5.50 29.86
C ALA A 620 -6.07 4.00 29.57
N ASN A 621 -7.00 3.55 28.72
CA ASN A 621 -7.21 2.15 28.35
C ASN A 621 -6.70 1.79 26.95
N TYR A 622 -5.73 2.54 26.42
CA TYR A 622 -5.20 2.36 25.09
C TYR A 622 -4.78 0.91 24.80
N ARG A 623 -5.18 0.40 23.65
CA ARG A 623 -4.90 -0.97 23.22
C ARG A 623 -3.77 -0.97 22.18
N ALA A 624 -2.55 -1.23 22.64
CA ALA A 624 -1.42 -1.37 21.75
C ALA A 624 -1.67 -2.50 20.74
N GLY A 625 -1.39 -2.23 19.45
CA GLY A 625 -1.58 -3.21 18.39
C GLY A 625 -3.02 -3.29 17.85
N GLN A 626 -3.93 -2.45 18.29
CA GLN A 626 -5.28 -2.30 17.72
C GLN A 626 -5.48 -0.88 17.18
N THR A 627 -6.40 -0.70 16.23
CA THR A 627 -6.83 0.63 15.79
C THR A 627 -7.73 1.21 16.90
N ASN A 628 -7.22 2.22 17.64
CA ASN A 628 -7.99 2.86 18.70
C ASN A 628 -8.79 4.04 18.14
N SER A 629 -10.11 4.06 18.37
CA SER A 629 -10.98 5.13 17.83
C SER A 629 -12.21 5.40 18.68
N VAL A 630 -12.74 6.61 18.54
CA VAL A 630 -14.09 6.97 18.96
C VAL A 630 -14.93 7.17 17.71
N LEU A 631 -16.06 6.48 17.61
CA LEU A 631 -17.06 6.72 16.57
C LEU A 631 -18.17 7.59 17.13
N VAL A 632 -18.17 8.87 16.74
CA VAL A 632 -19.25 9.82 17.07
C VAL A 632 -20.33 9.74 16.01
N ILE A 633 -21.58 9.56 16.43
CA ILE A 633 -22.76 9.63 15.55
C ILE A 633 -23.69 10.69 16.13
N THR A 634 -23.86 11.80 15.43
CA THR A 634 -24.60 13.00 15.89
C THR A 634 -25.41 13.62 14.76
N GLY A 635 -26.29 14.51 15.07
CA GLY A 635 -27.12 15.24 14.08
C GLY A 635 -27.74 16.51 14.63
N GLY A 636 -27.20 17.00 15.72
CA GLY A 636 -27.72 18.21 16.35
C GLY A 636 -26.61 19.06 16.98
N PRO A 637 -26.91 20.34 17.26
CA PRO A 637 -25.96 21.24 17.85
C PRO A 637 -25.61 20.82 19.29
N HIS A 638 -24.37 21.04 19.67
CA HIS A 638 -23.92 20.95 21.04
C HIS A 638 -24.65 22.02 21.91
N THR A 639 -25.17 21.59 23.02
CA THR A 639 -26.01 22.47 23.87
C THR A 639 -25.41 22.81 25.25
N ASP A 640 -24.34 22.10 25.64
CA ASP A 640 -23.66 22.36 26.92
C ASP A 640 -22.64 23.51 26.81
N GLN A 641 -22.87 24.55 27.62
CA GLN A 641 -22.03 25.75 27.65
C GLN A 641 -20.70 25.57 28.42
N SER A 642 -20.49 24.43 29.07
CA SER A 642 -19.27 24.15 29.86
C SER A 642 -18.02 23.89 29.03
N LEU A 643 -18.20 23.51 27.78
CA LEU A 643 -17.10 23.26 26.81
C LEU A 643 -17.56 23.68 25.42
N ASP A 644 -16.93 24.71 24.86
CA ASP A 644 -17.18 25.15 23.49
C ASP A 644 -16.32 24.41 22.46
N GLY A 645 -16.57 24.65 21.17
CA GLY A 645 -15.84 24.03 20.07
C GLY A 645 -14.32 24.28 20.11
N PRO A 646 -13.84 25.53 20.25
CA PRO A 646 -12.43 25.83 20.45
C PRO A 646 -11.82 25.11 21.65
N GLY A 647 -12.51 25.04 22.77
CA GLY A 647 -12.08 24.34 23.98
C GLY A 647 -11.93 22.83 23.78
N LEU A 648 -12.84 22.20 23.02
CA LEU A 648 -12.73 20.79 22.63
C LEU A 648 -11.52 20.57 21.71
N GLN A 649 -11.33 21.40 20.69
CA GLN A 649 -10.19 21.29 19.78
C GLN A 649 -8.86 21.43 20.52
N ASP A 650 -8.78 22.36 21.46
CA ASP A 650 -7.61 22.55 22.34
C ASP A 650 -7.37 21.35 23.26
N PHE A 651 -8.44 20.76 23.78
CA PHE A 651 -8.33 19.52 24.56
C PHE A 651 -7.75 18.38 23.73
N ILE A 652 -8.30 18.11 22.54
CA ILE A 652 -7.80 17.05 21.64
C ILE A 652 -6.34 17.30 21.29
N ARG A 653 -5.95 18.54 20.91
CA ARG A 653 -4.58 18.89 20.56
C ARG A 653 -3.59 18.63 21.70
N ARG A 654 -3.97 18.98 22.94
CA ARG A 654 -3.12 18.79 24.14
C ARG A 654 -3.06 17.35 24.62
N SER A 655 -4.11 16.57 24.36
CA SER A 655 -4.23 15.18 24.80
C SER A 655 -3.68 14.20 23.76
N ALA A 656 -3.42 14.64 22.52
CA ALA A 656 -2.88 13.80 21.48
C ALA A 656 -1.48 13.28 21.86
N ASP A 657 -1.35 11.97 21.91
CA ASP A 657 -0.09 11.26 22.17
C ASP A 657 0.30 10.46 20.91
N PRO A 658 1.38 10.82 20.21
CA PRO A 658 1.83 10.06 19.04
C PRO A 658 2.11 8.58 19.31
N ALA A 659 2.44 8.20 20.56
CA ALA A 659 2.63 6.81 20.97
C ALA A 659 1.31 6.07 21.25
N LYS A 660 0.19 6.81 21.42
CA LYS A 660 -1.14 6.28 21.69
C LYS A 660 -2.18 6.97 20.79
N PRO A 661 -2.09 6.83 19.47
CA PRO A 661 -3.02 7.51 18.58
C PRO A 661 -4.45 7.01 18.76
N ILE A 662 -5.38 7.95 18.95
CA ILE A 662 -6.82 7.69 19.02
C ILE A 662 -7.52 8.55 17.98
N ALA A 663 -8.12 7.91 16.99
CA ALA A 663 -8.84 8.59 15.93
C ALA A 663 -10.27 8.91 16.36
N VAL A 664 -10.75 10.14 16.15
CA VAL A 664 -12.15 10.50 16.30
C VAL A 664 -12.79 10.50 14.91
N ASN A 665 -13.64 9.52 14.65
CA ASN A 665 -14.41 9.42 13.42
C ASN A 665 -15.82 9.94 13.67
N VAL A 666 -16.34 10.78 12.78
CA VAL A 666 -17.62 11.45 12.97
C VAL A 666 -18.55 11.14 11.80
N ILE A 667 -19.72 10.61 12.11
CA ILE A 667 -20.89 10.56 11.21
C ILE A 667 -21.86 11.62 11.70
N ASP A 668 -22.06 12.63 10.89
CA ASP A 668 -22.93 13.77 11.18
C ASP A 668 -24.12 13.79 10.21
N PHE A 669 -25.27 14.26 10.65
CA PHE A 669 -26.48 14.29 9.82
C PHE A 669 -27.02 15.70 9.61
N GLY A 670 -27.21 16.04 8.33
CA GLY A 670 -27.91 17.27 7.96
C GLY A 670 -27.05 18.53 8.09
N ALA A 671 -27.67 19.62 8.53
CA ALA A 671 -27.03 20.92 8.67
C ALA A 671 -26.68 21.18 10.16
N ASP A 672 -25.61 20.56 10.64
CA ASP A 672 -25.12 20.79 11.99
C ASP A 672 -24.31 22.10 12.05
N PRO A 673 -24.65 23.05 12.91
CA PRO A 673 -23.85 24.27 13.11
C PRO A 673 -22.46 24.00 13.66
N ASP A 674 -22.25 22.86 14.35
CA ASP A 674 -20.96 22.46 14.92
C ASP A 674 -20.08 21.66 13.94
N ARG A 675 -20.49 21.53 12.69
CA ARG A 675 -19.76 20.86 11.62
C ARG A 675 -18.28 21.21 11.59
N ALA A 676 -17.95 22.50 11.65
CA ALA A 676 -16.57 22.97 11.61
C ALA A 676 -15.74 22.47 12.80
N THR A 677 -16.35 22.34 13.97
CA THR A 677 -15.71 21.76 15.16
C THR A 677 -15.45 20.27 14.94
N TRP A 678 -16.42 19.52 14.42
CA TRP A 678 -16.28 18.08 14.16
C TRP A 678 -15.25 17.77 13.10
N GLU A 679 -15.22 18.55 12.01
CA GLU A 679 -14.18 18.44 10.98
C GLU A 679 -12.78 18.67 11.57
N ALA A 680 -12.61 19.72 12.39
CA ALA A 680 -11.34 20.02 13.04
C ALA A 680 -10.90 18.94 14.04
N VAL A 681 -11.83 18.44 14.87
CA VAL A 681 -11.55 17.36 15.83
C VAL A 681 -11.12 16.08 15.12
N ALA A 682 -11.83 15.69 14.06
CA ALA A 682 -11.47 14.54 13.25
C ALA A 682 -10.05 14.70 12.66
N GLN A 683 -9.76 15.86 12.08
CA GLN A 683 -8.44 16.15 11.52
C GLN A 683 -7.32 16.13 12.57
N LEU A 684 -7.53 16.77 13.73
CA LEU A 684 -6.54 16.85 14.81
C LEU A 684 -6.21 15.47 15.40
N SER A 685 -7.21 14.58 15.49
CA SER A 685 -7.04 13.24 16.02
C SER A 685 -6.59 12.20 14.99
N GLY A 686 -6.47 12.59 13.72
CA GLY A 686 -6.15 11.66 12.63
C GLY A 686 -7.32 10.78 12.20
N GLY A 687 -8.55 11.12 12.60
CA GLY A 687 -9.80 10.48 12.17
C GLY A 687 -10.37 11.08 10.89
N SER A 688 -11.66 10.83 10.68
CA SER A 688 -12.40 11.27 9.49
C SER A 688 -13.77 11.81 9.85
N TYR A 689 -14.26 12.77 9.08
CA TYR A 689 -15.60 13.34 9.19
C TYR A 689 -16.41 13.02 7.94
N GLN A 690 -17.65 12.61 8.10
CA GLN A 690 -18.60 12.40 7.02
C GLN A 690 -19.96 12.95 7.38
N ASN A 691 -20.52 13.84 6.56
CA ASN A 691 -21.90 14.28 6.68
C ASN A 691 -22.79 13.44 5.76
N LEU A 692 -23.87 12.91 6.31
CA LEU A 692 -24.90 12.14 5.60
C LEU A 692 -26.21 12.94 5.54
N ALA A 693 -26.78 13.04 4.34
CA ALA A 693 -28.05 13.71 4.16
C ALA A 693 -29.22 12.94 4.81
N THR A 694 -29.12 11.60 4.90
CA THR A 694 -30.13 10.70 5.46
C THR A 694 -29.51 9.42 5.99
N SER A 695 -30.14 8.82 6.99
CA SER A 695 -29.77 7.50 7.53
C SER A 695 -30.41 6.33 6.77
N ALA A 696 -31.32 6.59 5.83
CA ALA A 696 -32.08 5.56 5.12
C ALA A 696 -31.34 4.96 3.92
N THR A 697 -30.13 5.44 3.58
CA THR A 697 -29.33 4.95 2.46
C THR A 697 -28.25 3.97 2.91
N PRO A 698 -27.69 3.13 2.01
CA PRO A 698 -26.56 2.26 2.29
C PRO A 698 -25.28 2.98 2.76
N ASP A 699 -25.21 4.31 2.57
CA ASP A 699 -24.05 5.11 2.96
C ASP A 699 -23.79 5.08 4.47
N LEU A 700 -24.85 5.02 5.30
CA LEU A 700 -24.74 4.86 6.74
C LEU A 700 -24.01 3.56 7.10
N ALA A 701 -24.45 2.43 6.54
CA ALA A 701 -23.80 1.14 6.79
C ALA A 701 -22.36 1.12 6.28
N THR A 702 -22.09 1.77 5.15
CA THR A 702 -20.74 1.94 4.59
C THR A 702 -19.85 2.76 5.51
N ALA A 703 -20.34 3.89 6.03
CA ALA A 703 -19.60 4.74 6.98
C ALA A 703 -19.27 4.00 8.27
N ILE A 704 -20.27 3.34 8.89
CA ILE A 704 -20.08 2.53 10.10
C ILE A 704 -19.08 1.40 9.86
N ASN A 705 -19.19 0.69 8.74
CA ASN A 705 -18.23 -0.36 8.37
C ASN A 705 -16.81 0.17 8.21
N THR A 706 -16.65 1.35 7.61
CA THR A 706 -15.36 2.00 7.42
C THR A 706 -14.71 2.42 8.73
N TYR A 707 -15.49 3.01 9.64
CA TYR A 707 -14.96 3.58 10.89
C TYR A 707 -14.78 2.57 12.03
N LEU A 708 -15.42 1.39 11.93
CA LEU A 708 -15.27 0.27 12.85
C LEU A 708 -14.55 -0.94 12.21
N SER A 709 -13.57 -0.67 11.33
CA SER A 709 -12.78 -1.71 10.62
C SER A 709 -11.35 -1.73 11.11
#